data_39e96f25ebfd657d40fd4258b6afa5a6
#
_entry.id   39e96f25ebfd657d40fd4258b6afa5a6
#
_cell.length_a   1.000
_cell.length_b   1.000
_cell.length_c   1.000
_cell.angle_alpha   90.00
_cell.angle_beta   90.00
_cell.angle_gamma   90.00
#
_symmetry.space_group_name_H-M   'P 1'
#
loop_
_entity.id
_entity.type
_entity.pdbx_description
1 polymer ?
#
loop_
_entity_poly.entity_id
_entity_poly.type
_entity_poly.pdbx_seq_one_letter_code
_entity_poly.pdbx_strand_id
1 'polypeptide(L)'
;MCACLCVTGCREQADLEVTGGRFDITLQDGSSAQPTRVRPYEVTGEMKKQFVLHIADETDRSWFSGTMEQYEKASPALKPGNFVLSAYLGDNLPLALDAPYYVADNTTASIRAGQVTAVTLQCKVGNSMASFAFADPDAAATLLSQYTIESRVGSTTVSCTADDGHNPYFSAGSTVDFYLKGSTAEGKAVDYKFASIANAQGQKNYKYTLQLGGVQEGGAILGITVSTVVESISLSDVIPQEWLPKAKITAAGFDETGHLDYYETEQVTPQVSYQAVKATEDMEFTFDFHDQNIQSLSGTYLLSELTDDRRQVLADAGLVLPKLGETAGVIDLTAFVAQLTCADDGAAVTNNIIMRVKSNHRWSDTQAYSISTHSPEFSITVDDRESWSKEFSVHELQVAKGDAQTLKSKVVYQYSADNGQTWTDCSDGMKQKFASHPEQKQYQVRAIYRRKVVSNVESVTLETPTQMPNSDMEDWYYSNVARSINTYFPWNEGGTSFWNTNNSYTTRYVSKVGLFDAGSNPYNCFPAVSYVVGGHSGHRAVELRNTGSGRGNTIANDVKNYNKVAGELFTGDVNVTMGGTAAVPSGDHYTIDTNGRAFTSRPTSMHFWYKYAPLKSDTWRAKLVLMDAAHEVIAEKELTASNSVSDWQEANVNLDFTDGTLYSKCAYIYVVFSSTVNAGANMPWETKNSYQLWEGDKLVNKNDTRSFIGSILTIDDISLVYDK
;
A
#
# COMPACT_ATOMS: atom_id res chain seq x y z
N MET A 1 50.96 -44.89 8.01
CA MET A 1 51.95 -45.43 9.00
C MET A 1 51.57 -44.87 10.36
N CYS A 2 51.28 -45.78 11.23
CA CYS A 2 51.41 -45.74 12.69
C CYS A 2 50.49 -44.79 13.44
N ALA A 3 49.88 -45.18 14.51
CA ALA A 3 49.64 -46.46 15.19
C ALA A 3 48.57 -46.24 16.25
N CYS A 4 47.73 -47.19 16.43
CA CYS A 4 46.86 -47.34 17.61
C CYS A 4 47.65 -47.33 18.94
N LEU A 5 47.08 -46.71 19.93
CA LEU A 5 47.27 -47.19 21.33
C LEU A 5 45.94 -47.14 22.04
N CYS A 6 45.43 -48.31 22.24
CA CYS A 6 44.33 -48.61 23.19
C CYS A 6 44.85 -48.41 24.60
N VAL A 7 44.10 -47.72 25.44
CA VAL A 7 44.14 -47.89 26.85
C VAL A 7 42.81 -48.38 27.36
N THR A 8 42.79 -49.65 27.68
CA THR A 8 41.77 -50.33 28.45
C THR A 8 41.79 -49.87 29.88
N GLY A 9 40.70 -49.37 30.38
CA GLY A 9 40.53 -49.11 31.84
C GLY A 9 39.27 -48.36 32.14
N CYS A 10 38.31 -49.05 32.59
CA CYS A 10 37.08 -48.72 33.32
C CYS A 10 35.84 -49.37 32.72
N ARG A 11 35.70 -50.67 32.93
CA ARG A 11 34.57 -51.42 32.45
C ARG A 11 33.48 -51.71 33.51
N GLU A 12 33.57 -51.16 34.71
CA GLU A 12 32.60 -51.51 35.75
C GLU A 12 31.55 -50.43 36.04
N GLN A 13 31.71 -49.20 35.57
CA GLN A 13 30.72 -48.13 35.76
C GLN A 13 29.75 -47.96 34.57
N ALA A 14 30.12 -48.46 33.36
CA ALA A 14 29.27 -48.32 32.17
C ALA A 14 28.18 -49.41 32.06
N ASP A 15 28.34 -50.57 32.70
CA ASP A 15 27.37 -51.67 32.61
C ASP A 15 26.18 -51.52 33.62
N LEU A 16 26.26 -50.60 34.59
CA LEU A 16 25.16 -50.30 35.52
C LEU A 16 24.21 -49.21 34.95
N GLU A 17 24.69 -48.33 34.10
CA GLU A 17 23.86 -47.30 33.46
C GLU A 17 22.99 -47.81 32.31
N VAL A 18 23.35 -48.96 31.71
CA VAL A 18 22.65 -49.52 30.57
C VAL A 18 21.44 -50.39 30.94
N THR A 19 21.32 -50.78 32.24
CA THR A 19 20.28 -51.70 32.70
C THR A 19 19.15 -51.07 33.52
N GLY A 20 19.25 -49.79 33.95
CA GLY A 20 18.22 -49.08 34.69
C GLY A 20 17.35 -48.21 33.80
N GLY A 21 16.14 -47.91 34.25
CA GLY A 21 15.27 -46.85 33.71
C GLY A 21 14.94 -45.81 34.77
N ARG A 22 14.21 -44.77 34.41
CA ARG A 22 13.76 -43.73 35.33
C ARG A 22 12.34 -43.27 35.04
N PHE A 23 11.70 -42.66 36.03
CA PHE A 23 10.42 -41.99 35.82
C PHE A 23 10.61 -40.51 35.48
N ASP A 24 9.79 -40.02 34.55
CA ASP A 24 9.52 -38.61 34.33
C ASP A 24 8.16 -38.29 34.95
N ILE A 25 8.16 -37.52 36.07
CA ILE A 25 7.00 -37.41 36.96
C ILE A 25 6.34 -36.05 36.80
N THR A 26 5.07 -36.07 36.42
CA THR A 26 4.18 -34.91 36.38
C THR A 26 3.20 -34.99 37.55
N LEU A 27 3.00 -33.88 38.27
CA LEU A 27 1.95 -33.72 39.27
C LEU A 27 0.79 -32.93 38.71
N GLN A 28 -0.43 -33.46 38.75
CA GLN A 28 -1.60 -32.86 38.15
C GLN A 28 -2.79 -32.84 39.10
N ASP A 29 -3.64 -31.80 39.01
CA ASP A 29 -4.88 -31.73 39.78
C ASP A 29 -5.83 -32.86 39.41
N GLY A 30 -6.07 -33.76 40.36
CA GLY A 30 -6.96 -34.90 40.26
C GLY A 30 -8.35 -34.66 40.86
N SER A 31 -8.71 -33.44 41.22
CA SER A 31 -10.03 -33.14 41.77
C SER A 31 -11.14 -33.37 40.73
N SER A 32 -12.20 -34.06 41.14
CA SER A 32 -13.33 -34.44 40.28
C SER A 32 -14.24 -33.27 39.83
N ALA A 33 -13.91 -32.05 40.24
CA ALA A 33 -14.73 -30.84 39.98
C ALA A 33 -14.36 -30.05 38.72
N GLN A 34 -13.44 -30.56 37.88
CA GLN A 34 -13.03 -29.86 36.68
C GLN A 34 -14.08 -29.95 35.56
N PRO A 35 -14.54 -28.84 35.00
CA PRO A 35 -15.41 -28.88 33.83
C PRO A 35 -14.65 -29.47 32.61
N THR A 36 -15.30 -30.27 31.81
CA THR A 36 -14.78 -31.14 30.71
C THR A 36 -14.02 -30.45 29.58
N ARG A 37 -13.70 -29.15 29.67
CA ARG A 37 -13.00 -28.36 28.61
C ARG A 37 -11.73 -27.65 29.08
N VAL A 38 -11.35 -27.72 30.37
CA VAL A 38 -10.14 -27.09 30.91
C VAL A 38 -9.10 -28.19 31.13
N ARG A 39 -7.87 -27.97 30.66
CA ARG A 39 -6.77 -28.90 31.00
C ARG A 39 -6.58 -28.91 32.51
N PRO A 40 -6.42 -30.04 33.13
CA PRO A 40 -6.13 -30.13 34.55
C PRO A 40 -4.90 -29.29 34.90
N TYR A 41 -4.94 -28.63 36.04
CA TYR A 41 -3.82 -27.85 36.54
C TYR A 41 -2.59 -28.74 36.78
N GLU A 42 -1.45 -28.39 36.16
CA GLU A 42 -0.17 -29.05 36.40
C GLU A 42 0.60 -28.30 37.49
N VAL A 43 0.98 -29.02 38.55
CA VAL A 43 1.80 -28.46 39.62
C VAL A 43 3.23 -28.30 39.12
N THR A 44 3.69 -27.06 39.06
CA THR A 44 5.01 -26.71 38.53
C THR A 44 5.82 -25.83 39.50
N GLY A 45 7.04 -25.48 39.15
CA GLY A 45 7.87 -24.52 39.84
C GLY A 45 8.23 -24.95 41.29
N GLU A 46 8.24 -24.00 42.18
CA GLU A 46 8.70 -24.22 43.58
C GLU A 46 7.80 -25.17 44.36
N MET A 47 6.50 -25.17 44.10
CA MET A 47 5.57 -26.08 44.72
C MET A 47 5.89 -27.54 44.40
N LYS A 48 6.12 -27.87 43.12
CA LYS A 48 6.50 -29.22 42.67
C LYS A 48 7.74 -29.70 43.40
N LYS A 49 8.75 -28.87 43.54
CA LYS A 49 10.04 -29.21 44.16
C LYS A 49 9.90 -29.66 45.59
N GLN A 50 8.91 -29.14 46.33
CA GLN A 50 8.72 -29.41 47.78
C GLN A 50 7.91 -30.68 48.06
N PHE A 51 7.15 -31.22 47.07
CA PHE A 51 6.45 -32.49 47.28
C PHE A 51 7.42 -33.59 47.65
N VAL A 52 7.11 -34.33 48.69
CA VAL A 52 7.82 -35.55 49.12
C VAL A 52 7.32 -36.70 48.24
N LEU A 53 8.20 -37.27 47.44
CA LEU A 53 7.96 -38.41 46.58
C LEU A 53 8.39 -39.70 47.30
N HIS A 54 7.56 -40.71 47.22
CA HIS A 54 7.89 -42.06 47.65
C HIS A 54 7.72 -43.05 46.50
N ILE A 55 8.76 -43.85 46.23
CA ILE A 55 8.76 -44.87 45.16
C ILE A 55 9.10 -46.19 45.85
N ALA A 56 8.18 -47.14 45.83
CA ALA A 56 8.37 -48.48 46.36
C ALA A 56 8.09 -49.53 45.29
N ASP A 57 8.68 -50.75 45.41
CA ASP A 57 8.34 -51.87 44.58
C ASP A 57 7.09 -52.63 45.11
N GLU A 58 6.64 -53.63 44.40
CA GLU A 58 5.46 -54.44 44.76
C GLU A 58 5.60 -55.17 46.12
N THR A 59 6.81 -55.24 46.64
CA THR A 59 7.09 -55.83 47.95
C THR A 59 7.19 -54.76 49.06
N ASP A 60 6.78 -53.52 48.76
CA ASP A 60 6.84 -52.36 49.70
C ASP A 60 8.27 -51.96 50.07
N ARG A 61 9.26 -52.38 49.30
CA ARG A 61 10.64 -51.92 49.43
C ARG A 61 10.82 -50.54 48.84
N SER A 62 11.19 -49.59 49.70
CA SER A 62 11.47 -48.20 49.25
C SER A 62 12.73 -48.15 48.41
N TRP A 63 12.60 -47.54 47.21
CA TRP A 63 13.67 -47.25 46.28
C TRP A 63 14.05 -45.76 46.24
N PHE A 64 13.09 -44.91 46.55
CA PHE A 64 13.33 -43.48 46.77
C PHE A 64 12.32 -42.93 47.76
N SER A 65 12.80 -42.04 48.63
CA SER A 65 11.99 -41.24 49.56
C SER A 65 12.70 -39.91 49.77
N GLY A 66 12.12 -38.82 49.29
CA GLY A 66 12.70 -37.49 49.37
C GLY A 66 11.88 -36.49 48.56
N THR A 67 12.32 -35.24 48.49
CA THR A 67 11.60 -34.23 47.71
C THR A 67 11.71 -34.45 46.21
N MET A 68 10.75 -33.94 45.47
CA MET A 68 10.81 -33.93 43.99
C MET A 68 12.09 -33.27 43.45
N GLU A 69 12.56 -32.20 44.10
CA GLU A 69 13.84 -31.57 43.79
C GLU A 69 15.02 -32.55 43.97
N GLN A 70 15.01 -33.30 45.08
CA GLN A 70 16.04 -34.32 45.32
C GLN A 70 15.98 -35.45 44.28
N TYR A 71 14.78 -35.89 43.89
CA TYR A 71 14.59 -36.87 42.84
C TYR A 71 15.10 -36.43 41.48
N GLU A 72 14.70 -35.24 41.05
CA GLU A 72 15.12 -34.67 39.77
C GLU A 72 16.66 -34.48 39.72
N LYS A 73 17.25 -34.03 40.81
CA LYS A 73 18.70 -33.82 40.95
C LYS A 73 19.49 -35.15 41.01
N ALA A 74 19.00 -36.12 41.73
CA ALA A 74 19.64 -37.42 41.84
C ALA A 74 19.45 -38.30 40.61
N SER A 75 18.33 -38.12 39.93
CA SER A 75 17.93 -38.89 38.71
C SER A 75 18.21 -40.41 38.87
N PRO A 76 17.71 -41.09 39.91
CA PRO A 76 18.11 -42.44 40.26
C PRO A 76 17.72 -43.43 39.15
N ALA A 77 18.63 -44.32 38.79
CA ALA A 77 18.35 -45.44 37.90
C ALA A 77 17.64 -46.56 38.73
N LEU A 78 16.42 -46.87 38.28
CA LEU A 78 15.58 -47.91 38.90
C LEU A 78 15.70 -49.23 38.10
N LYS A 79 15.70 -50.35 38.76
CA LYS A 79 15.68 -51.66 38.09
C LYS A 79 14.40 -51.85 37.29
N PRO A 80 14.42 -52.63 36.21
CA PRO A 80 13.19 -53.01 35.51
C PRO A 80 12.23 -53.73 36.48
N GLY A 81 10.97 -53.33 36.48
CA GLY A 81 9.94 -53.86 37.37
C GLY A 81 8.78 -52.91 37.58
N ASN A 82 7.82 -53.31 38.39
CA ASN A 82 6.68 -52.48 38.75
C ASN A 82 6.96 -51.73 40.08
N PHE A 83 6.48 -50.49 40.10
CA PHE A 83 6.63 -49.61 41.24
C PHE A 83 5.31 -48.94 41.57
N VAL A 84 5.13 -48.60 42.82
CA VAL A 84 4.07 -47.76 43.36
C VAL A 84 4.68 -46.41 43.71
N LEU A 85 4.15 -45.35 43.12
CA LEU A 85 4.56 -43.98 43.38
C LEU A 85 3.46 -43.25 44.14
N SER A 86 3.85 -42.52 45.18
CA SER A 86 2.99 -41.58 45.90
C SER A 86 3.73 -40.28 46.19
N ALA A 87 2.98 -39.19 46.36
CA ALA A 87 3.57 -37.92 46.71
C ALA A 87 2.66 -37.15 47.70
N TYR A 88 3.26 -36.33 48.57
CA TYR A 88 2.51 -35.47 49.46
C TYR A 88 3.28 -34.19 49.78
N LEU A 89 2.52 -33.16 50.23
CA LEU A 89 3.07 -31.89 50.71
C LEU A 89 2.24 -31.37 51.87
N GLY A 90 2.91 -30.92 52.93
CA GLY A 90 2.29 -30.52 54.20
C GLY A 90 2.00 -31.70 55.14
N ASP A 91 1.36 -31.40 56.24
CA ASP A 91 1.02 -32.39 57.32
C ASP A 91 -0.49 -32.49 57.40
N ASN A 92 -0.98 -33.74 57.56
CA ASN A 92 -2.40 -34.00 57.79
C ASN A 92 -2.72 -33.86 59.26
N LEU A 93 -2.69 -32.65 59.82
CA LEU A 93 -2.94 -32.34 61.23
C LEU A 93 -4.43 -32.42 61.52
N PRO A 94 -4.78 -32.80 62.78
CA PRO A 94 -6.17 -32.82 63.24
C PRO A 94 -6.87 -31.49 63.11
N LEU A 95 -6.17 -30.36 63.37
CA LEU A 95 -6.63 -28.98 63.18
C LEU A 95 -5.42 -28.05 63.09
N ALA A 96 -5.35 -27.20 62.10
CA ALA A 96 -4.35 -26.15 61.99
C ALA A 96 -4.92 -24.96 61.11
N LEU A 97 -4.41 -23.76 61.34
CA LEU A 97 -4.78 -22.59 60.53
C LEU A 97 -3.90 -22.55 59.27
N ASP A 98 -4.51 -22.29 58.11
CA ASP A 98 -3.84 -22.15 56.83
C ASP A 98 -2.88 -23.30 56.44
N ALA A 99 -3.24 -24.51 56.82
CA ALA A 99 -2.41 -25.70 56.64
C ALA A 99 -3.06 -26.75 55.71
N PRO A 100 -3.14 -26.50 54.43
CA PRO A 100 -3.62 -27.50 53.48
C PRO A 100 -2.63 -28.68 53.41
N TYR A 101 -3.18 -29.89 53.32
CA TYR A 101 -2.43 -31.12 53.12
C TYR A 101 -2.70 -31.63 51.70
N TYR A 102 -1.69 -31.68 50.88
CA TYR A 102 -1.78 -32.18 49.52
C TYR A 102 -1.31 -33.62 49.45
N VAL A 103 -2.03 -34.45 48.71
CA VAL A 103 -1.70 -35.86 48.56
C VAL A 103 -1.98 -36.33 47.16
N ALA A 104 -1.08 -37.13 46.57
CA ALA A 104 -1.30 -37.87 45.37
C ALA A 104 -1.64 -39.32 45.68
N ASP A 105 -2.68 -39.82 45.03
CA ASP A 105 -3.06 -41.24 45.19
C ASP A 105 -1.96 -42.14 44.63
N ASN A 106 -1.82 -43.34 45.19
CA ASN A 106 -0.86 -44.33 44.76
C ASN A 106 -1.04 -44.68 43.27
N THR A 107 0.01 -44.50 42.51
CA THR A 107 0.02 -44.75 41.05
C THR A 107 1.02 -45.84 40.74
N THR A 108 0.57 -46.93 40.11
CA THR A 108 1.44 -48.03 39.66
C THR A 108 2.02 -47.74 38.29
N ALA A 109 3.33 -47.90 38.14
CA ALA A 109 4.01 -47.73 36.86
C ALA A 109 5.18 -48.74 36.73
N SER A 110 5.52 -49.07 35.48
CA SER A 110 6.57 -50.05 35.19
C SER A 110 7.79 -49.42 34.58
N ILE A 111 8.96 -49.76 35.05
CA ILE A 111 10.26 -49.41 34.45
C ILE A 111 10.71 -50.50 33.47
N ARG A 112 11.17 -50.10 32.32
CA ARG A 112 11.88 -50.93 31.35
C ARG A 112 13.34 -50.51 31.26
N ALA A 113 14.23 -51.45 31.01
CA ALA A 113 15.65 -51.21 30.92
C ALA A 113 15.97 -50.09 29.86
N GLY A 114 16.74 -49.11 30.23
CA GLY A 114 17.19 -48.01 29.36
C GLY A 114 16.10 -46.99 28.96
N GLN A 115 14.89 -47.07 29.52
CA GLN A 115 13.78 -46.16 29.15
C GLN A 115 13.44 -45.14 30.24
N VAL A 116 12.97 -43.99 29.79
CA VAL A 116 12.29 -43.00 30.63
C VAL A 116 10.78 -43.25 30.51
N THR A 117 10.14 -43.55 31.64
CA THR A 117 8.70 -43.78 31.71
C THR A 117 8.00 -42.54 32.28
N ALA A 118 7.13 -41.93 31.51
CA ALA A 118 6.31 -40.81 31.96
C ALA A 118 5.22 -41.30 32.93
N VAL A 119 5.06 -40.65 34.08
CA VAL A 119 4.05 -40.95 35.09
C VAL A 119 3.39 -39.65 35.52
N THR A 120 2.06 -39.67 35.54
CA THR A 120 1.27 -38.54 36.06
C THR A 120 0.66 -38.97 37.40
N LEU A 121 1.00 -38.24 38.47
CA LEU A 121 0.41 -38.42 39.79
C LEU A 121 -0.75 -37.43 39.94
N GLN A 122 -1.94 -37.93 40.24
CA GLN A 122 -3.14 -37.14 40.45
C GLN A 122 -3.17 -36.65 41.90
N CYS A 123 -2.97 -35.32 42.07
CA CYS A 123 -2.90 -34.68 43.37
C CYS A 123 -4.27 -34.09 43.78
N LYS A 124 -4.57 -34.13 45.04
CA LYS A 124 -5.78 -33.59 45.66
C LYS A 124 -5.48 -33.00 47.04
N VAL A 125 -6.41 -32.18 47.54
CA VAL A 125 -6.35 -31.72 48.95
C VAL A 125 -6.84 -32.85 49.84
N GLY A 126 -6.00 -33.34 50.75
CA GLY A 126 -6.31 -34.52 51.59
C GLY A 126 -7.13 -34.18 52.83
N ASN A 127 -7.06 -32.95 53.34
CA ASN A 127 -7.86 -32.47 54.47
C ASN A 127 -9.06 -31.61 54.00
N SER A 128 -9.78 -31.00 54.93
CA SER A 128 -10.89 -30.09 54.64
C SER A 128 -10.71 -28.78 55.38
N MET A 129 -11.45 -27.77 55.01
CA MET A 129 -11.40 -26.44 55.61
C MET A 129 -12.82 -25.93 55.96
N ALA A 130 -12.87 -24.90 56.77
CA ALA A 130 -14.05 -24.07 56.94
C ALA A 130 -13.72 -22.61 56.59
N SER A 131 -14.71 -21.90 56.06
CA SER A 131 -14.63 -20.45 55.81
C SER A 131 -15.89 -19.77 56.38
N PHE A 132 -15.72 -18.52 56.79
CA PHE A 132 -16.74 -17.80 57.55
C PHE A 132 -16.97 -16.42 56.93
N ALA A 133 -18.25 -16.05 56.84
CA ALA A 133 -18.69 -14.73 56.43
C ALA A 133 -19.86 -14.24 57.26
N PHE A 134 -20.07 -12.95 57.42
CA PHE A 134 -21.33 -12.42 57.93
C PHE A 134 -22.27 -12.11 56.76
N ALA A 135 -23.56 -12.38 56.95
CA ALA A 135 -24.61 -12.05 55.97
C ALA A 135 -24.72 -10.53 55.77
N ASP A 136 -24.44 -9.76 56.83
CA ASP A 136 -24.38 -8.30 56.82
C ASP A 136 -23.14 -7.89 57.67
N PRO A 137 -21.99 -7.63 57.01
CA PRO A 137 -20.75 -7.23 57.67
C PRO A 137 -20.86 -5.91 58.42
N ASP A 138 -21.64 -4.94 57.90
CA ASP A 138 -21.81 -3.63 58.53
C ASP A 138 -22.62 -3.73 59.83
N ALA A 139 -23.69 -4.54 59.83
CA ALA A 139 -24.45 -4.85 61.02
C ALA A 139 -23.59 -5.60 62.04
N ALA A 140 -22.77 -6.55 61.59
CA ALA A 140 -21.85 -7.27 62.48
C ALA A 140 -20.81 -6.34 63.13
N ALA A 141 -20.21 -5.43 62.36
CA ALA A 141 -19.25 -4.44 62.87
C ALA A 141 -19.90 -3.43 63.84
N THR A 142 -21.20 -3.18 63.71
CA THR A 142 -21.96 -2.33 64.66
C THR A 142 -22.27 -3.08 65.97
N LEU A 143 -22.55 -4.37 65.89
CA LEU A 143 -22.99 -5.18 67.04
C LEU A 143 -21.81 -5.73 67.83
N LEU A 144 -20.67 -6.03 67.24
CA LEU A 144 -19.49 -6.63 67.82
C LEU A 144 -18.35 -5.64 67.95
N SER A 145 -17.83 -5.38 69.14
CA SER A 145 -16.63 -4.56 69.34
C SER A 145 -15.33 -5.30 69.05
N GLN A 146 -15.29 -6.59 69.41
CA GLN A 146 -14.21 -7.53 69.10
C GLN A 146 -14.82 -8.91 68.94
N TYR A 147 -14.32 -9.69 68.01
CA TYR A 147 -14.70 -11.08 67.86
C TYR A 147 -13.59 -11.93 67.25
N THR A 148 -13.66 -13.23 67.52
CA THR A 148 -12.93 -14.28 66.83
C THR A 148 -13.86 -15.47 66.62
N ILE A 149 -13.59 -16.19 65.51
CA ILE A 149 -14.21 -17.49 65.25
C ILE A 149 -13.21 -18.54 65.64
N GLU A 150 -13.55 -19.29 66.68
CA GLU A 150 -12.72 -20.36 67.26
C GLU A 150 -13.19 -21.70 66.71
N SER A 151 -12.25 -22.47 66.14
CA SER A 151 -12.46 -23.84 65.65
C SER A 151 -11.75 -24.80 66.61
N ARG A 152 -12.42 -25.92 67.03
CA ARG A 152 -11.90 -26.89 67.98
C ARG A 152 -12.00 -28.31 67.47
N VAL A 153 -10.91 -29.08 67.64
CA VAL A 153 -10.85 -30.53 67.45
C VAL A 153 -10.18 -31.14 68.69
N GLY A 154 -10.96 -31.82 69.56
CA GLY A 154 -10.46 -32.27 70.80
C GLY A 154 -9.95 -31.12 71.67
N SER A 155 -8.67 -31.15 72.07
CA SER A 155 -8.01 -30.09 72.85
C SER A 155 -7.32 -29.01 71.94
N THR A 156 -7.26 -29.22 70.63
CA THR A 156 -6.63 -28.28 69.67
C THR A 156 -7.61 -27.21 69.29
N THR A 157 -7.16 -25.96 69.33
CA THR A 157 -7.97 -24.79 69.00
C THR A 157 -7.18 -23.88 68.09
N VAL A 158 -7.84 -23.33 67.03
CA VAL A 158 -7.34 -22.24 66.18
C VAL A 158 -8.41 -21.16 66.08
N SER A 159 -8.00 -19.92 65.84
CA SER A 159 -8.91 -18.79 65.75
C SER A 159 -8.61 -17.92 64.49
N CYS A 160 -9.66 -17.41 63.82
CA CYS A 160 -9.61 -16.46 62.73
C CYS A 160 -10.76 -15.47 62.92
N THR A 161 -10.91 -14.54 61.98
CA THR A 161 -12.09 -13.68 61.85
C THR A 161 -12.83 -14.00 60.54
N ALA A 162 -14.04 -13.52 60.39
CA ALA A 162 -14.75 -13.67 59.11
C ALA A 162 -14.07 -12.83 58.04
N ASP A 163 -13.93 -13.40 56.87
CA ASP A 163 -13.38 -12.73 55.65
C ASP A 163 -11.96 -12.15 55.80
N ASP A 164 -11.16 -12.61 56.79
CA ASP A 164 -9.76 -12.18 56.97
C ASP A 164 -8.76 -12.96 56.09
N GLY A 165 -9.24 -13.92 55.32
CA GLY A 165 -8.42 -14.76 54.44
C GLY A 165 -7.80 -15.97 55.18
N HIS A 166 -7.96 -16.11 56.47
CA HIS A 166 -7.45 -17.25 57.29
C HIS A 166 -8.51 -18.32 57.45
N ASN A 167 -8.14 -19.58 57.25
CA ASN A 167 -9.07 -20.70 57.29
C ASN A 167 -8.55 -21.84 58.15
N PRO A 168 -9.36 -22.41 59.06
CA PRO A 168 -9.02 -23.62 59.76
C PRO A 168 -9.09 -24.84 58.85
N TYR A 169 -8.03 -25.63 58.80
CA TYR A 169 -7.93 -26.91 58.08
C TYR A 169 -7.98 -28.03 59.11
N PHE A 170 -8.66 -29.13 58.79
CA PHE A 170 -8.84 -30.26 59.68
C PHE A 170 -8.86 -31.58 58.87
N SER A 171 -8.32 -32.66 59.51
CA SER A 171 -8.25 -33.98 58.91
C SER A 171 -9.65 -34.60 58.72
N ALA A 172 -9.80 -35.43 57.65
CA ALA A 172 -11.01 -36.21 57.45
C ALA A 172 -11.27 -37.11 58.70
N GLY A 173 -12.54 -37.28 59.04
CA GLY A 173 -12.95 -38.02 60.21
C GLY A 173 -12.99 -37.23 61.55
N SER A 174 -12.48 -36.01 61.58
CA SER A 174 -12.50 -35.13 62.74
C SER A 174 -13.92 -34.66 63.05
N THR A 175 -14.17 -34.53 64.39
CA THR A 175 -15.31 -33.76 64.90
C THR A 175 -14.83 -32.35 65.21
N VAL A 176 -15.42 -31.35 64.53
CA VAL A 176 -14.99 -29.93 64.57
C VAL A 176 -16.14 -29.07 65.12
N ASP A 177 -15.88 -28.33 66.16
CA ASP A 177 -16.81 -27.37 66.75
C ASP A 177 -16.40 -25.93 66.46
N PHE A 178 -17.36 -25.09 66.13
CA PHE A 178 -17.13 -23.67 65.76
C PHE A 178 -17.88 -22.73 66.74
N TYR A 179 -17.15 -21.75 67.28
CA TYR A 179 -17.65 -20.80 68.27
C TYR A 179 -17.40 -19.36 67.78
N LEU A 180 -18.40 -18.48 67.92
CA LEU A 180 -18.19 -17.05 67.90
C LEU A 180 -17.88 -16.56 69.31
N LYS A 181 -16.71 -15.98 69.49
CA LYS A 181 -16.22 -15.42 70.74
C LYS A 181 -15.91 -13.96 70.66
N GLY A 182 -16.12 -13.20 71.70
CA GLY A 182 -15.81 -11.76 71.69
C GLY A 182 -16.63 -10.98 72.67
N SER A 183 -16.91 -9.73 72.30
CA SER A 183 -17.78 -8.82 73.08
C SER A 183 -18.66 -7.98 72.13
N THR A 184 -19.88 -7.68 72.58
CA THR A 184 -20.74 -6.72 71.88
C THR A 184 -20.21 -5.32 72.06
N ALA A 185 -20.71 -4.36 71.22
CA ALA A 185 -20.41 -2.94 71.34
C ALA A 185 -20.69 -2.37 72.72
N GLU A 186 -21.60 -3.00 73.53
CA GLU A 186 -21.94 -2.64 74.89
C GLU A 186 -21.13 -3.40 75.93
N GLY A 187 -20.07 -4.16 75.56
CA GLY A 187 -19.15 -4.87 76.43
C GLY A 187 -19.67 -6.18 76.97
N LYS A 188 -20.77 -6.74 76.46
CA LYS A 188 -21.24 -8.07 76.87
C LYS A 188 -20.47 -9.19 76.22
N ALA A 189 -20.06 -10.19 76.96
CA ALA A 189 -19.33 -11.34 76.43
C ALA A 189 -20.20 -12.14 75.42
N VAL A 190 -19.59 -12.53 74.32
CA VAL A 190 -20.14 -13.45 73.34
C VAL A 190 -19.32 -14.75 73.42
N ASP A 191 -19.97 -15.87 73.71
CA ASP A 191 -19.38 -17.21 73.56
C ASP A 191 -20.48 -18.15 73.11
N TYR A 192 -20.59 -18.29 71.77
CA TYR A 192 -21.71 -18.97 71.15
C TYR A 192 -21.24 -20.03 70.18
N LYS A 193 -21.54 -21.30 70.47
CA LYS A 193 -21.33 -22.41 69.55
C LYS A 193 -22.37 -22.33 68.43
N PHE A 194 -21.96 -22.02 67.21
CA PHE A 194 -22.89 -21.85 66.13
C PHE A 194 -22.94 -23.01 65.12
N ALA A 195 -21.90 -23.85 65.05
CA ALA A 195 -21.89 -25.02 64.17
C ALA A 195 -21.03 -26.15 64.73
N SER A 196 -21.29 -27.39 64.29
CA SER A 196 -20.49 -28.58 64.55
C SER A 196 -20.50 -29.51 63.36
N ILE A 197 -19.34 -30.04 63.02
CA ILE A 197 -19.20 -31.07 61.99
C ILE A 197 -18.85 -32.35 62.69
N ALA A 198 -19.72 -33.36 62.61
CA ALA A 198 -19.41 -34.70 63.08
C ALA A 198 -18.84 -35.53 61.94
N ASN A 199 -17.64 -36.07 62.06
CA ASN A 199 -16.99 -36.88 61.06
C ASN A 199 -16.77 -36.12 59.75
N ALA A 200 -15.89 -35.13 59.75
CA ALA A 200 -15.58 -34.28 58.62
C ALA A 200 -15.21 -35.07 57.35
N GLN A 201 -15.82 -34.73 56.20
CA GLN A 201 -15.45 -35.35 54.95
C GLN A 201 -14.19 -34.67 54.41
N GLY A 202 -13.25 -35.44 53.84
CA GLY A 202 -12.07 -34.87 53.16
C GLY A 202 -12.43 -34.11 51.92
N GLN A 203 -11.57 -33.20 51.48
CA GLN A 203 -11.69 -32.40 50.26
C GLN A 203 -12.92 -31.48 50.22
N LYS A 204 -13.33 -30.96 51.38
CA LYS A 204 -14.51 -30.08 51.46
C LYS A 204 -14.17 -28.73 52.08
N ASN A 205 -14.80 -27.68 51.52
CA ASN A 205 -14.92 -26.38 52.19
C ASN A 205 -16.32 -26.27 52.80
N TYR A 206 -16.39 -26.10 54.08
CA TYR A 206 -17.62 -25.83 54.83
C TYR A 206 -17.75 -24.31 54.97
N LYS A 207 -18.56 -23.70 54.10
CA LYS A 207 -18.82 -22.27 54.11
C LYS A 207 -19.95 -21.93 55.05
N TYR A 208 -19.68 -21.14 56.04
CA TYR A 208 -20.64 -20.68 57.03
C TYR A 208 -20.93 -19.19 56.83
N THR A 209 -22.21 -18.84 56.66
CA THR A 209 -22.67 -17.45 56.65
C THR A 209 -23.47 -17.20 57.93
N LEU A 210 -22.97 -16.30 58.77
CA LEU A 210 -23.55 -15.99 60.08
C LEU A 210 -24.40 -14.72 59.94
N GLN A 211 -25.64 -14.80 60.44
CA GLN A 211 -26.54 -13.65 60.57
C GLN A 211 -26.82 -13.43 62.08
N LEU A 212 -26.41 -12.25 62.56
CA LEU A 212 -26.64 -11.88 63.96
C LEU A 212 -28.08 -11.37 64.09
N GLY A 213 -28.80 -11.86 65.10
CA GLY A 213 -30.20 -11.58 65.41
C GLY A 213 -30.49 -10.23 66.09
N GLY A 214 -29.51 -9.34 66.12
CA GLY A 214 -29.58 -8.08 66.84
C GLY A 214 -29.26 -8.20 68.33
N VAL A 215 -29.44 -7.12 69.12
CA VAL A 215 -29.13 -7.04 70.57
C VAL A 215 -30.41 -6.83 71.32
N GLN A 216 -30.60 -7.64 72.41
CA GLN A 216 -31.69 -7.47 73.34
C GLN A 216 -31.38 -6.36 74.34
N GLU A 217 -32.44 -5.94 75.11
CA GLU A 217 -32.26 -5.04 76.22
C GLU A 217 -31.24 -5.59 77.22
N GLY A 218 -30.15 -4.84 77.46
CA GLY A 218 -28.99 -5.29 78.23
C GLY A 218 -27.77 -5.76 77.43
N GLY A 219 -27.75 -5.60 76.16
CA GLY A 219 -26.57 -5.69 75.30
C GLY A 219 -26.15 -7.11 74.87
N ALA A 220 -26.97 -8.14 75.05
CA ALA A 220 -26.69 -9.49 74.58
C ALA A 220 -27.21 -9.75 73.19
N ILE A 221 -26.49 -10.51 72.34
CA ILE A 221 -26.93 -10.91 71.02
C ILE A 221 -28.15 -11.83 71.12
N LEU A 222 -29.24 -11.53 70.42
CA LEU A 222 -30.50 -12.29 70.44
C LEU A 222 -30.39 -13.70 69.87
N GLY A 223 -29.43 -13.94 69.04
CA GLY A 223 -29.18 -15.25 68.45
C GLY A 223 -28.33 -15.15 67.21
N ILE A 224 -27.86 -16.24 66.69
CA ILE A 224 -27.11 -16.38 65.49
C ILE A 224 -27.81 -17.40 64.60
N THR A 225 -28.23 -16.97 63.43
CA THR A 225 -28.70 -17.88 62.38
C THR A 225 -27.54 -18.21 61.45
N VAL A 226 -27.37 -19.46 61.07
CA VAL A 226 -26.24 -19.93 60.27
C VAL A 226 -26.77 -20.66 59.04
N SER A 227 -26.33 -20.22 57.87
CA SER A 227 -26.45 -21.00 56.63
C SER A 227 -25.12 -21.68 56.33
N THR A 228 -25.20 -22.91 55.83
CA THR A 228 -24.01 -23.71 55.51
C THR A 228 -24.07 -24.21 54.10
N VAL A 229 -23.00 -23.98 53.31
CA VAL A 229 -22.80 -24.57 52.00
C VAL A 229 -21.55 -25.43 52.06
N VAL A 230 -21.64 -26.64 51.51
CA VAL A 230 -20.47 -27.55 51.48
C VAL A 230 -20.08 -27.79 50.03
N GLU A 231 -18.89 -27.35 49.68
CA GLU A 231 -18.36 -27.45 48.32
C GLU A 231 -17.13 -28.38 48.28
N SER A 232 -16.82 -28.93 47.12
CA SER A 232 -15.56 -29.64 46.91
C SER A 232 -14.44 -28.64 46.72
N ILE A 233 -13.25 -28.91 47.25
CA ILE A 233 -12.06 -28.09 47.08
C ILE A 233 -11.21 -28.69 45.97
N SER A 234 -10.87 -27.91 44.97
CA SER A 234 -9.83 -28.25 43.99
C SER A 234 -8.44 -27.90 44.52
N LEU A 235 -7.41 -28.54 43.99
CA LEU A 235 -6.03 -28.24 44.32
C LEU A 235 -5.72 -26.75 44.09
N SER A 236 -6.18 -26.24 42.98
CA SER A 236 -5.94 -24.84 42.58
C SER A 236 -6.64 -23.79 43.46
N ASP A 237 -7.65 -24.17 44.25
CA ASP A 237 -8.36 -23.24 45.16
C ASP A 237 -7.59 -22.93 46.44
N VAL A 238 -6.65 -23.78 46.81
CA VAL A 238 -5.94 -23.69 48.09
C VAL A 238 -4.42 -23.64 47.99
N ILE A 239 -3.92 -23.43 46.76
CA ILE A 239 -2.48 -23.22 46.55
C ILE A 239 -2.08 -21.85 47.08
N PRO A 240 -1.00 -21.73 47.87
CA PRO A 240 -0.45 -20.44 48.27
C PRO A 240 -0.18 -19.53 47.05
N GLN A 241 -0.54 -18.26 47.20
CA GLN A 241 -0.44 -17.27 46.11
C GLN A 241 0.94 -17.23 45.44
N GLU A 242 1.99 -17.31 46.25
CA GLU A 242 3.38 -17.29 45.79
C GLU A 242 3.75 -18.48 44.90
N TRP A 243 3.00 -19.58 44.99
CA TRP A 243 3.23 -20.79 44.16
C TRP A 243 2.33 -20.89 42.94
N LEU A 244 1.28 -20.09 42.85
CA LEU A 244 0.45 -20.05 41.65
C LEU A 244 1.22 -19.42 40.50
N PRO A 245 1.13 -19.96 39.26
CA PRO A 245 1.79 -19.35 38.13
C PRO A 245 1.22 -17.95 37.86
N LYS A 246 2.11 -17.02 37.53
CA LYS A 246 1.73 -15.70 37.01
C LYS A 246 1.04 -15.85 35.67
N ALA A 247 0.18 -14.92 35.34
CA ALA A 247 -0.32 -14.80 33.96
C ALA A 247 0.85 -14.64 32.99
N LYS A 248 0.80 -15.33 31.87
CA LYS A 248 1.79 -15.25 30.79
C LYS A 248 1.30 -14.31 29.72
N ILE A 249 2.16 -13.40 29.29
CA ILE A 249 1.92 -12.49 28.18
C ILE A 249 2.86 -12.87 27.04
N THR A 250 2.35 -12.94 25.81
CA THR A 250 3.10 -13.24 24.58
C THR A 250 2.66 -12.30 23.47
N ALA A 251 3.53 -12.05 22.50
CA ALA A 251 3.19 -11.21 21.37
C ALA A 251 3.49 -11.90 20.05
N ALA A 252 2.78 -11.50 19.02
CA ALA A 252 3.02 -11.88 17.63
C ALA A 252 3.11 -10.60 16.78
N GLY A 253 3.95 -10.60 15.76
CA GLY A 253 4.19 -9.42 14.92
C GLY A 253 5.21 -8.44 15.49
N PHE A 254 5.85 -8.79 16.63
CA PHE A 254 6.99 -8.07 17.21
C PHE A 254 8.25 -8.95 17.13
N ASP A 255 9.41 -8.34 17.17
CA ASP A 255 10.68 -9.05 17.30
C ASP A 255 10.89 -9.63 18.72
N GLU A 256 12.04 -10.28 18.95
CA GLU A 256 12.38 -10.90 20.24
C GLU A 256 12.54 -9.89 21.39
N THR A 257 12.72 -8.61 21.07
CA THR A 257 12.85 -7.52 22.05
C THR A 257 11.54 -6.80 22.33
N GLY A 258 10.44 -7.19 21.65
CA GLY A 258 9.14 -6.54 21.76
C GLY A 258 9.04 -5.29 20.88
N HIS A 259 9.86 -5.17 19.84
CA HIS A 259 9.86 -4.05 18.94
C HIS A 259 9.20 -4.40 17.60
N LEU A 260 8.42 -3.46 17.03
CA LEU A 260 7.85 -3.50 15.70
C LEU A 260 8.30 -2.26 14.93
N ASP A 261 9.06 -2.49 13.84
CA ASP A 261 9.38 -1.48 12.84
C ASP A 261 8.53 -1.70 11.60
N TYR A 262 7.86 -0.66 11.13
CA TYR A 262 7.11 -0.71 9.88
C TYR A 262 7.02 0.68 9.25
N TYR A 263 6.72 0.72 7.95
CA TYR A 263 6.52 1.96 7.23
C TYR A 263 5.04 2.32 7.21
N GLU A 264 4.75 3.61 7.38
CA GLU A 264 3.38 4.11 7.33
C GLU A 264 2.66 3.59 6.07
N THR A 265 1.42 3.13 6.23
CA THR A 265 0.58 2.43 5.26
C THR A 265 0.84 0.93 5.07
N GLU A 266 1.96 0.38 5.52
CA GLU A 266 2.16 -1.08 5.48
C GLU A 266 1.10 -1.81 6.29
N GLN A 267 0.68 -2.98 5.78
CA GLN A 267 -0.29 -3.83 6.46
C GLN A 267 0.44 -4.78 7.42
N VAL A 268 0.46 -4.42 8.68
CA VAL A 268 1.02 -5.25 9.76
C VAL A 268 -0.09 -5.63 10.74
N THR A 269 0.02 -6.80 11.36
CA THR A 269 -1.02 -7.35 12.24
C THR A 269 -0.45 -7.76 13.60
N PRO A 270 0.08 -6.81 14.39
CA PRO A 270 0.63 -7.11 15.70
C PRO A 270 -0.48 -7.44 16.70
N GLN A 271 -0.20 -8.43 17.53
CA GLN A 271 -1.13 -8.90 18.54
C GLN A 271 -0.39 -9.19 19.85
N VAL A 272 -1.02 -8.89 20.99
CA VAL A 272 -0.56 -9.29 22.31
C VAL A 272 -1.60 -10.21 22.92
N SER A 273 -1.16 -11.38 23.36
CA SER A 273 -2.02 -12.39 23.95
C SER A 273 -1.66 -12.59 25.43
N TYR A 274 -2.65 -12.86 26.26
CA TYR A 274 -2.43 -13.26 27.63
C TYR A 274 -3.12 -14.57 27.94
N GLN A 275 -2.53 -15.31 28.88
CA GLN A 275 -3.09 -16.54 29.42
C GLN A 275 -2.84 -16.60 30.93
N ALA A 276 -3.89 -16.87 31.68
CA ALA A 276 -3.88 -16.99 33.13
C ALA A 276 -4.54 -18.30 33.56
N VAL A 277 -4.21 -18.78 34.76
CA VAL A 277 -4.80 -20.01 35.33
C VAL A 277 -6.18 -19.74 35.90
N LYS A 278 -6.39 -18.57 36.45
CA LYS A 278 -7.67 -18.08 36.98
C LYS A 278 -8.12 -16.87 36.18
N ALA A 279 -9.38 -16.51 36.36
CA ALA A 279 -9.96 -15.32 35.76
C ALA A 279 -9.11 -14.08 36.06
N THR A 280 -8.97 -13.19 35.08
CA THR A 280 -8.25 -11.93 35.26
C THR A 280 -9.03 -11.00 36.20
N GLU A 281 -8.32 -10.46 37.20
CA GLU A 281 -8.85 -9.55 38.21
C GLU A 281 -8.65 -8.09 37.76
N ASP A 282 -7.53 -7.80 37.11
CA ASP A 282 -7.21 -6.50 36.56
C ASP A 282 -6.16 -6.60 35.48
N MET A 283 -6.02 -5.52 34.70
CA MET A 283 -4.91 -5.32 33.78
C MET A 283 -4.49 -3.87 33.84
N GLU A 284 -3.19 -3.63 33.83
CA GLU A 284 -2.62 -2.30 33.77
C GLU A 284 -1.95 -2.09 32.42
N PHE A 285 -2.27 -0.97 31.80
CA PHE A 285 -1.66 -0.50 30.56
C PHE A 285 -1.04 0.87 30.81
N THR A 286 0.22 1.04 30.46
CA THR A 286 0.86 2.35 30.38
C THR A 286 1.18 2.64 28.93
N PHE A 287 0.55 3.66 28.39
CA PHE A 287 0.77 4.18 27.03
C PHE A 287 1.68 5.41 27.09
N ASP A 288 2.75 5.39 26.30
CA ASP A 288 3.64 6.52 26.09
C ASP A 288 3.72 6.76 24.59
N PHE A 289 2.80 7.59 24.09
CA PHE A 289 2.61 7.87 22.67
C PHE A 289 3.23 9.20 22.29
N HIS A 290 4.03 9.17 21.23
CA HIS A 290 4.68 10.33 20.64
C HIS A 290 4.05 10.75 19.31
N ASP A 291 3.19 9.91 18.70
CA ASP A 291 2.38 10.32 17.56
C ASP A 291 1.40 11.42 17.98
N GLN A 292 1.45 12.55 17.29
CA GLN A 292 0.66 13.76 17.61
C GLN A 292 -0.86 13.50 17.61
N ASN A 293 -1.33 12.53 16.81
CA ASN A 293 -2.75 12.22 16.69
C ASN A 293 -3.30 11.49 17.93
N ILE A 294 -2.45 10.77 18.65
CA ILE A 294 -2.84 9.92 19.79
C ILE A 294 -2.10 10.25 21.10
N GLN A 295 -1.22 11.24 21.11
CA GLN A 295 -0.44 11.63 22.29
C GLN A 295 -1.32 11.94 23.53
N SER A 296 -2.53 12.44 23.33
CA SER A 296 -3.52 12.72 24.37
C SER A 296 -4.03 11.44 25.07
N LEU A 297 -3.75 10.26 24.52
CA LEU A 297 -4.11 8.96 25.09
C LEU A 297 -3.00 8.39 26.00
N SER A 298 -1.84 9.06 26.08
CA SER A 298 -0.77 8.66 26.99
C SER A 298 -1.24 8.68 28.44
N GLY A 299 -0.77 7.72 29.24
CA GLY A 299 -1.13 7.59 30.63
C GLY A 299 -1.18 6.13 31.07
N THR A 300 -1.41 5.93 32.38
CA THR A 300 -1.59 4.58 32.97
C THR A 300 -3.06 4.34 33.26
N TYR A 301 -3.54 3.17 32.85
CA TYR A 301 -4.92 2.75 32.94
C TYR A 301 -5.03 1.39 33.64
N LEU A 302 -5.82 1.34 34.69
CA LEU A 302 -6.30 0.08 35.29
C LEU A 302 -7.66 -0.25 34.68
N LEU A 303 -7.84 -1.47 34.18
CA LEU A 303 -9.10 -1.85 33.52
C LEU A 303 -10.29 -1.85 34.48
N SER A 304 -10.06 -2.12 35.76
CA SER A 304 -11.08 -2.06 36.83
C SER A 304 -11.58 -0.65 37.10
N GLU A 305 -10.78 0.39 36.78
CA GLU A 305 -11.11 1.80 36.98
C GLU A 305 -11.49 2.53 35.69
N LEU A 306 -11.40 1.84 34.54
CA LEU A 306 -11.60 2.43 33.22
C LEU A 306 -13.08 2.67 32.94
N THR A 307 -13.47 3.94 32.80
CA THR A 307 -14.84 4.31 32.43
C THR A 307 -15.19 3.90 31.01
N ASP A 308 -16.47 3.67 30.75
CA ASP A 308 -16.94 3.30 29.40
C ASP A 308 -16.61 4.39 28.35
N ASP A 309 -16.71 5.66 28.69
CA ASP A 309 -16.33 6.76 27.81
C ASP A 309 -14.86 6.71 27.44
N ARG A 310 -13.96 6.47 28.42
CA ARG A 310 -12.54 6.38 28.16
C ARG A 310 -12.17 5.12 27.38
N ARG A 311 -12.86 4.01 27.65
CA ARG A 311 -12.74 2.78 26.88
C ARG A 311 -13.12 2.98 25.40
N GLN A 312 -14.18 3.73 25.15
CA GLN A 312 -14.60 4.07 23.79
C GLN A 312 -13.56 4.94 23.07
N VAL A 313 -13.02 5.96 23.73
CA VAL A 313 -11.97 6.82 23.15
C VAL A 313 -10.72 6.01 22.75
N LEU A 314 -10.32 5.03 23.57
CA LEU A 314 -9.21 4.12 23.22
C LEU A 314 -9.58 3.20 22.05
N ALA A 315 -10.82 2.69 22.05
CA ALA A 315 -11.31 1.84 20.95
C ALA A 315 -11.40 2.60 19.61
N ASP A 316 -11.79 3.87 19.62
CA ASP A 316 -11.83 4.74 18.44
C ASP A 316 -10.42 4.96 17.85
N ALA A 317 -9.39 4.93 18.69
CA ALA A 317 -7.98 4.93 18.28
C ALA A 317 -7.46 3.53 17.90
N GLY A 318 -8.33 2.50 17.82
CA GLY A 318 -7.96 1.14 17.47
C GLY A 318 -7.44 0.29 18.63
N LEU A 319 -7.46 0.79 19.87
CA LEU A 319 -7.05 0.09 21.07
C LEU A 319 -8.26 -0.55 21.77
N VAL A 320 -8.69 -1.69 21.28
CA VAL A 320 -9.79 -2.45 21.90
C VAL A 320 -9.24 -3.29 23.06
N LEU A 321 -9.45 -2.78 24.28
CA LEU A 321 -8.96 -3.44 25.48
C LEU A 321 -9.89 -4.60 25.92
N PRO A 322 -9.33 -5.72 26.46
CA PRO A 322 -10.10 -6.90 26.83
C PRO A 322 -11.05 -6.61 28.02
N LYS A 323 -11.94 -7.56 28.28
CA LYS A 323 -12.79 -7.55 29.48
C LYS A 323 -12.10 -8.34 30.59
N LEU A 324 -12.35 -7.95 31.82
CA LEU A 324 -11.92 -8.71 33.01
C LEU A 324 -12.78 -9.95 33.16
N GLY A 325 -12.29 -10.94 33.92
CA GLY A 325 -12.98 -12.19 34.22
C GLY A 325 -12.67 -13.34 33.28
N GLU A 326 -11.90 -13.14 32.25
CA GLU A 326 -11.48 -14.18 31.29
C GLU A 326 -10.11 -14.76 31.70
N THR A 327 -9.84 -16.03 31.36
CA THR A 327 -8.56 -16.69 31.60
C THR A 327 -7.56 -16.50 30.43
N ALA A 328 -8.00 -16.06 29.29
CA ALA A 328 -7.15 -15.79 28.12
C ALA A 328 -7.80 -14.77 27.23
N GLY A 329 -7.01 -14.04 26.48
CA GLY A 329 -7.50 -13.10 25.48
C GLY A 329 -6.40 -12.63 24.54
N VAL A 330 -6.83 -11.94 23.49
CA VAL A 330 -5.95 -11.34 22.47
C VAL A 330 -6.30 -9.86 22.36
N ILE A 331 -5.28 -9.02 22.37
CA ILE A 331 -5.35 -7.60 22.07
C ILE A 331 -4.82 -7.45 20.66
N ASP A 332 -5.73 -7.22 19.71
CA ASP A 332 -5.38 -7.00 18.32
C ASP A 332 -5.05 -5.51 18.12
N LEU A 333 -3.83 -5.23 17.73
CA LEU A 333 -3.32 -3.88 17.53
C LEU A 333 -3.36 -3.46 16.05
N THR A 334 -3.90 -4.29 15.15
CA THR A 334 -3.95 -4.02 13.69
C THR A 334 -4.62 -2.69 13.39
N ALA A 335 -5.78 -2.40 13.99
CA ALA A 335 -6.49 -1.15 13.77
C ALA A 335 -5.77 0.06 14.39
N PHE A 336 -5.02 -0.15 15.45
CA PHE A 336 -4.22 0.88 16.10
C PHE A 336 -3.04 1.28 15.21
N VAL A 337 -2.22 0.32 14.77
CA VAL A 337 -1.03 0.60 13.94
C VAL A 337 -1.39 1.20 12.59
N ALA A 338 -2.57 0.88 12.05
CA ALA A 338 -3.07 1.48 10.80
C ALA A 338 -3.36 2.99 10.89
N GLN A 339 -3.46 3.55 12.11
CA GLN A 339 -3.70 4.97 12.35
C GLN A 339 -2.43 5.75 12.70
N LEU A 340 -1.33 5.04 13.03
CA LEU A 340 -0.08 5.70 13.40
C LEU A 340 0.61 6.33 12.19
N THR A 341 1.26 7.45 12.44
CA THR A 341 1.94 8.25 11.42
C THR A 341 3.39 8.52 11.81
N CYS A 342 4.25 8.67 10.80
CA CYS A 342 5.57 9.24 11.00
C CYS A 342 5.46 10.76 11.27
N ALA A 343 6.53 11.34 11.77
CA ALA A 343 6.59 12.78 11.99
C ALA A 343 6.49 13.58 10.68
N ASP A 344 6.08 14.84 10.79
CA ASP A 344 5.87 15.74 9.65
C ASP A 344 7.15 16.00 8.83
N ASP A 345 8.30 15.88 9.44
CA ASP A 345 9.62 15.99 8.79
C ASP A 345 10.14 14.66 8.23
N GLY A 346 9.34 13.60 8.32
CA GLY A 346 9.69 12.25 7.87
C GLY A 346 10.48 11.42 8.88
N ALA A 347 10.77 11.94 10.09
CA ALA A 347 11.40 11.16 11.13
C ALA A 347 10.48 10.03 11.63
N ALA A 348 11.05 8.92 12.06
CA ALA A 348 10.29 7.83 12.67
C ALA A 348 9.69 8.28 14.01
N VAL A 349 8.47 7.81 14.29
CA VAL A 349 7.78 8.05 15.57
C VAL A 349 7.64 6.71 16.29
N THR A 350 8.16 6.62 17.51
CA THR A 350 8.06 5.41 18.34
C THR A 350 7.04 5.61 19.45
N ASN A 351 6.08 4.70 19.53
CA ASN A 351 5.02 4.66 20.51
C ASN A 351 5.22 3.42 21.42
N ASN A 352 5.06 3.56 22.72
CA ASN A 352 5.30 2.50 23.69
C ASN A 352 4.02 2.04 24.38
N ILE A 353 3.90 0.73 24.55
CA ILE A 353 2.82 0.08 25.27
C ILE A 353 3.46 -0.83 26.33
N ILE A 354 3.21 -0.56 27.59
CA ILE A 354 3.65 -1.38 28.72
C ILE A 354 2.42 -2.00 29.36
N MET A 355 2.44 -3.29 29.62
CA MET A 355 1.30 -3.94 30.24
C MET A 355 1.69 -5.04 31.24
N ARG A 356 0.78 -5.31 32.17
CA ARG A 356 0.80 -6.46 33.08
C ARG A 356 -0.63 -6.90 33.36
N VAL A 357 -0.78 -8.17 33.73
CA VAL A 357 -2.08 -8.82 33.96
C VAL A 357 -2.11 -9.35 35.40
N LYS A 358 -3.19 -9.07 36.11
CA LYS A 358 -3.42 -9.58 37.46
C LYS A 358 -4.38 -10.76 37.41
N SER A 359 -3.96 -11.87 38.00
CA SER A 359 -4.77 -13.07 38.19
C SER A 359 -4.25 -13.78 39.41
N ASN A 360 -5.11 -14.45 40.19
CA ASN A 360 -4.77 -15.05 41.47
C ASN A 360 -4.15 -14.04 42.48
N HIS A 361 -4.65 -12.80 42.48
CA HIS A 361 -4.10 -11.69 43.27
C HIS A 361 -2.62 -11.37 42.97
N ARG A 362 -2.04 -11.93 41.91
CA ARG A 362 -0.65 -11.70 41.47
C ARG A 362 -0.60 -11.00 40.13
N TRP A 363 0.31 -10.03 40.03
CA TRP A 363 0.65 -9.42 38.76
C TRP A 363 1.63 -10.32 37.99
N SER A 364 1.44 -10.39 36.68
CA SER A 364 2.44 -10.94 35.75
C SER A 364 3.73 -10.11 35.76
N ASP A 365 4.77 -10.61 35.15
CA ASP A 365 5.90 -9.78 34.79
C ASP A 365 5.44 -8.72 33.81
N THR A 366 6.00 -7.52 33.92
CA THR A 366 5.70 -6.40 33.02
C THR A 366 6.27 -6.69 31.63
N GLN A 367 5.47 -6.51 30.60
CA GLN A 367 5.91 -6.59 29.22
C GLN A 367 5.84 -5.21 28.58
N ALA A 368 6.87 -4.87 27.82
CA ALA A 368 6.98 -3.60 27.11
C ALA A 368 7.07 -3.87 25.61
N TYR A 369 6.30 -3.13 24.85
CA TYR A 369 6.27 -3.17 23.38
C TYR A 369 6.50 -1.77 22.85
N SER A 370 7.33 -1.65 21.83
CA SER A 370 7.56 -0.41 21.12
C SER A 370 7.22 -0.56 19.64
N ILE A 371 6.57 0.45 19.08
CA ILE A 371 6.09 0.48 17.70
C ILE A 371 6.65 1.71 17.04
N SER A 372 7.57 1.53 16.09
CA SER A 372 8.20 2.60 15.32
C SER A 372 7.57 2.68 13.94
N THR A 373 6.93 3.80 13.66
CA THR A 373 6.33 4.11 12.35
C THR A 373 7.29 4.97 11.55
N HIS A 374 7.83 4.41 10.48
CA HIS A 374 8.75 5.09 9.56
C HIS A 374 8.00 5.78 8.43
N SER A 375 8.63 6.81 7.85
CA SER A 375 8.13 7.48 6.66
C SER A 375 8.10 6.54 5.47
N PRO A 376 7.00 6.48 4.70
CA PRO A 376 6.99 5.72 3.47
C PRO A 376 8.01 6.28 2.46
N GLU A 377 8.59 5.41 1.64
CA GLU A 377 9.56 5.78 0.62
C GLU A 377 8.96 5.57 -0.77
N PHE A 378 8.91 6.65 -1.53
CA PHE A 378 8.38 6.62 -2.88
C PHE A 378 9.07 7.64 -3.77
N SER A 379 9.02 7.40 -5.07
CA SER A 379 9.60 8.27 -6.07
C SER A 379 8.67 8.44 -7.27
N ILE A 380 8.92 9.50 -8.02
CA ILE A 380 8.30 9.77 -9.32
C ILE A 380 9.36 9.79 -10.40
N THR A 381 8.94 9.61 -11.64
CA THR A 381 9.74 9.85 -12.83
C THR A 381 8.93 10.66 -13.82
N VAL A 382 9.62 11.36 -14.73
CA VAL A 382 9.04 12.09 -15.84
C VAL A 382 9.76 11.68 -17.12
N ASP A 383 9.09 11.83 -18.24
CA ASP A 383 9.70 11.67 -19.56
C ASP A 383 9.46 12.96 -20.34
N ASP A 384 10.55 13.59 -20.78
CA ASP A 384 10.46 14.83 -21.59
C ASP A 384 9.60 14.66 -22.86
N ARG A 385 9.47 13.43 -23.36
CA ARG A 385 8.61 13.11 -24.50
C ARG A 385 7.13 13.27 -24.19
N GLU A 386 6.74 13.20 -22.91
CA GLU A 386 5.36 13.44 -22.45
C GLU A 386 5.06 14.90 -22.14
N SER A 387 6.06 15.79 -22.33
CA SER A 387 5.89 17.22 -22.18
C SER A 387 5.52 17.83 -23.55
N TRP A 388 4.38 18.49 -23.57
CA TRP A 388 3.82 19.21 -24.71
C TRP A 388 3.92 20.73 -24.48
N SER A 389 3.28 21.52 -25.31
CA SER A 389 3.32 22.99 -25.21
C SER A 389 2.44 23.55 -24.09
N LYS A 390 1.39 22.82 -23.67
CA LYS A 390 0.40 23.21 -22.68
C LYS A 390 0.15 22.17 -21.59
N GLU A 391 0.81 21.02 -21.65
CA GLU A 391 0.64 19.97 -20.64
C GLU A 391 1.91 19.15 -20.46
N PHE A 392 2.04 18.54 -19.28
CA PHE A 392 3.01 17.49 -19.03
C PHE A 392 2.40 16.40 -18.15
N SER A 393 2.97 15.22 -18.18
CA SER A 393 2.59 14.09 -17.35
C SER A 393 3.73 13.69 -16.40
N VAL A 394 3.35 13.20 -15.24
CA VAL A 394 4.23 12.54 -14.29
C VAL A 394 3.88 11.04 -14.30
N HIS A 395 4.88 10.18 -14.30
CA HIS A 395 4.64 8.75 -14.27
C HIS A 395 4.07 8.29 -12.94
N GLU A 396 3.44 7.12 -12.96
CA GLU A 396 2.86 6.51 -11.78
C GLU A 396 3.91 6.34 -10.67
N LEU A 397 3.50 6.61 -9.43
CA LEU A 397 4.32 6.52 -8.24
C LEU A 397 5.01 5.15 -8.12
N GLN A 398 6.32 5.17 -7.92
CA GLN A 398 7.11 4.00 -7.57
C GLN A 398 7.32 3.96 -6.06
N VAL A 399 6.81 2.92 -5.41
CA VAL A 399 6.84 2.77 -3.96
C VAL A 399 7.92 1.76 -3.59
N ALA A 400 8.90 2.20 -2.80
CA ALA A 400 9.95 1.35 -2.25
C ALA A 400 9.58 0.81 -0.87
N LYS A 401 8.86 1.61 -0.05
CA LYS A 401 8.41 1.26 1.31
C LYS A 401 7.02 1.83 1.56
N GLY A 402 6.19 1.07 2.27
CA GLY A 402 4.78 1.35 2.48
C GLY A 402 3.89 0.55 1.52
N ASP A 403 2.57 0.63 1.71
CA ASP A 403 1.61 -0.03 0.83
C ASP A 403 1.39 0.76 -0.45
N ALA A 404 1.75 0.16 -1.58
CA ALA A 404 1.72 0.81 -2.89
C ALA A 404 0.32 1.26 -3.30
N GLN A 405 -0.72 0.45 -3.03
CA GLN A 405 -2.09 0.78 -3.43
C GLN A 405 -2.61 1.97 -2.62
N THR A 406 -2.37 1.97 -1.32
CA THR A 406 -2.76 3.06 -0.43
C THR A 406 -2.05 4.36 -0.79
N LEU A 407 -0.73 4.33 -1.00
CA LEU A 407 0.06 5.51 -1.35
C LEU A 407 -0.37 6.10 -2.70
N LYS A 408 -0.52 5.29 -3.75
CA LYS A 408 -1.00 5.73 -5.07
C LYS A 408 -2.37 6.40 -5.01
N SER A 409 -3.24 5.97 -4.09
CA SER A 409 -4.57 6.55 -3.91
C SER A 409 -4.60 7.85 -3.11
N LYS A 410 -3.57 8.12 -2.28
CA LYS A 410 -3.55 9.23 -1.33
C LYS A 410 -2.53 10.33 -1.65
N VAL A 411 -1.57 10.07 -2.52
CA VAL A 411 -0.61 11.10 -2.94
C VAL A 411 -1.26 12.14 -3.83
N VAL A 412 -0.75 13.35 -3.75
CA VAL A 412 -1.08 14.47 -4.62
C VAL A 412 0.17 14.83 -5.41
N TYR A 413 0.04 14.97 -6.72
CA TYR A 413 1.13 15.45 -7.56
C TYR A 413 1.11 16.98 -7.59
N GLN A 414 2.28 17.57 -7.49
CA GLN A 414 2.45 19.02 -7.44
C GLN A 414 3.51 19.48 -8.42
N TYR A 415 3.37 20.72 -8.89
CA TYR A 415 4.38 21.39 -9.69
C TYR A 415 4.77 22.75 -9.08
N SER A 416 5.97 23.20 -9.40
CA SER A 416 6.51 24.50 -9.04
C SER A 416 7.04 25.18 -10.29
N ALA A 417 6.73 26.49 -10.43
CA ALA A 417 7.24 27.38 -11.47
C ALA A 417 8.41 28.27 -11.01
N ASP A 418 8.79 28.19 -9.72
CA ASP A 418 9.75 29.07 -9.06
C ASP A 418 10.89 28.31 -8.34
N ASN A 419 11.34 27.20 -8.94
CA ASN A 419 12.40 26.34 -8.43
C ASN A 419 12.11 25.80 -7.01
N GLY A 420 10.88 25.40 -6.74
CA GLY A 420 10.50 24.72 -5.51
C GLY A 420 10.15 25.66 -4.35
N GLN A 421 10.06 26.96 -4.58
CA GLN A 421 9.68 27.91 -3.51
C GLN A 421 8.18 27.82 -3.21
N THR A 422 7.35 27.69 -4.24
CA THR A 422 5.91 27.46 -4.11
C THR A 422 5.48 26.23 -4.90
N TRP A 423 4.48 25.53 -4.39
CA TRP A 423 3.97 24.30 -4.98
C TRP A 423 2.45 24.37 -5.19
N THR A 424 2.01 23.97 -6.35
CA THR A 424 0.61 23.94 -6.76
C THR A 424 0.24 22.50 -7.15
N ASP A 425 -0.96 22.04 -6.77
CA ASP A 425 -1.44 20.71 -7.16
C ASP A 425 -1.68 20.64 -8.66
N CYS A 426 -1.32 19.52 -9.28
CA CYS A 426 -1.61 19.27 -10.68
C CYS A 426 -3.12 19.23 -10.91
N SER A 427 -3.58 19.76 -12.05
CA SER A 427 -5.01 19.95 -12.33
C SER A 427 -5.77 18.67 -12.66
N ASP A 428 -5.07 17.60 -13.02
CA ASP A 428 -5.65 16.31 -13.46
C ASP A 428 -4.77 15.15 -12.98
N GLY A 429 -4.75 14.91 -11.66
CA GLY A 429 -3.97 13.84 -11.05
C GLY A 429 -2.47 13.93 -11.39
N MET A 430 -1.97 12.97 -12.18
CA MET A 430 -0.58 12.90 -12.64
C MET A 430 -0.27 13.86 -13.80
N LYS A 431 -1.25 14.62 -14.28
CA LYS A 431 -1.09 15.53 -15.41
C LYS A 431 -1.38 16.97 -15.01
N GLN A 432 -0.53 17.88 -15.47
CA GLN A 432 -0.81 19.31 -15.43
C GLN A 432 -1.20 19.80 -16.82
N LYS A 433 -2.36 20.47 -16.91
CA LYS A 433 -2.83 21.17 -18.10
C LYS A 433 -2.93 22.67 -17.82
N PHE A 434 -2.45 23.47 -18.78
CA PHE A 434 -2.55 24.92 -18.73
C PHE A 434 -3.64 25.40 -19.71
N ALA A 435 -4.45 26.37 -19.29
CA ALA A 435 -5.52 26.93 -20.12
C ALA A 435 -4.97 27.64 -21.36
N SER A 436 -3.80 28.28 -21.25
CA SER A 436 -3.06 28.93 -22.32
C SER A 436 -1.60 28.51 -22.30
N HIS A 437 -0.85 28.79 -23.38
CA HIS A 437 0.58 28.53 -23.39
C HIS A 437 1.28 29.37 -22.30
N PRO A 438 1.92 28.73 -21.30
CA PRO A 438 2.61 29.49 -20.27
C PRO A 438 3.91 30.09 -20.83
N GLU A 439 4.28 31.26 -20.31
CA GLU A 439 5.57 31.89 -20.62
C GLU A 439 6.72 31.05 -20.03
N GLN A 440 6.55 30.61 -18.77
CA GLN A 440 7.48 29.68 -18.11
C GLN A 440 7.43 28.31 -18.80
N LYS A 441 8.61 27.78 -19.13
CA LYS A 441 8.74 26.47 -19.80
C LYS A 441 9.30 25.38 -18.89
N GLN A 442 10.04 25.74 -17.86
CA GLN A 442 10.65 24.80 -16.94
C GLN A 442 9.89 24.75 -15.64
N TYR A 443 9.58 23.55 -15.20
CA TYR A 443 8.86 23.28 -13.96
C TYR A 443 9.58 22.20 -13.17
N GLN A 444 9.44 22.24 -11.84
CA GLN A 444 9.76 21.13 -10.97
C GLN A 444 8.47 20.40 -10.61
N VAL A 445 8.52 19.07 -10.46
CA VAL A 445 7.39 18.25 -10.08
C VAL A 445 7.76 17.32 -8.94
N ARG A 446 6.80 17.03 -8.07
CA ARG A 446 6.92 16.07 -6.98
C ARG A 446 5.58 15.41 -6.68
N ALA A 447 5.59 14.31 -5.94
CA ALA A 447 4.42 13.76 -5.26
C ALA A 447 4.50 14.07 -3.76
N ILE A 448 3.37 14.31 -3.11
CA ILE A 448 3.29 14.58 -1.68
C ILE A 448 2.19 13.74 -1.03
N TYR A 449 2.55 13.05 0.05
CA TYR A 449 1.64 12.26 0.88
C TYR A 449 1.31 13.02 2.17
N ARG A 450 0.05 13.04 2.59
CA ARG A 450 -0.46 13.77 3.76
C ARG A 450 -0.05 15.26 3.81
N ARG A 451 0.32 15.87 2.70
CA ARG A 451 0.89 17.22 2.64
C ARG A 451 2.20 17.41 3.41
N LYS A 452 2.91 16.34 3.74
CA LYS A 452 4.11 16.31 4.57
C LYS A 452 5.26 15.52 3.96
N VAL A 453 5.05 14.25 3.66
CA VAL A 453 6.07 13.37 3.09
C VAL A 453 6.15 13.58 1.59
N VAL A 454 7.32 13.90 1.06
CA VAL A 454 7.56 14.23 -0.35
C VAL A 454 8.41 13.18 -1.05
N SER A 455 8.18 12.99 -2.34
CA SER A 455 9.04 12.21 -3.23
C SER A 455 10.35 12.96 -3.56
N ASN A 456 11.17 12.36 -4.44
CA ASN A 456 12.16 13.12 -5.20
C ASN A 456 11.49 14.24 -6.01
N VAL A 457 12.30 15.21 -6.43
CA VAL A 457 11.88 16.31 -7.32
C VAL A 457 12.47 16.05 -8.71
N GLU A 458 11.61 16.05 -9.72
CA GLU A 458 11.99 15.94 -11.12
C GLU A 458 11.79 17.27 -11.87
N SER A 459 12.50 17.45 -12.97
CA SER A 459 12.40 18.64 -13.80
C SER A 459 11.70 18.34 -15.11
N VAL A 460 10.77 19.20 -15.54
CA VAL A 460 10.01 19.09 -16.77
C VAL A 460 10.20 20.35 -17.61
N THR A 461 10.35 20.19 -18.91
CA THR A 461 10.44 21.33 -19.85
C THR A 461 9.34 21.20 -20.92
N LEU A 462 8.46 22.20 -21.00
CA LEU A 462 7.42 22.27 -22.01
C LEU A 462 8.01 22.61 -23.39
N GLU A 463 7.39 22.10 -24.44
CA GLU A 463 7.71 22.49 -25.82
C GLU A 463 7.32 23.94 -26.07
N THR A 464 8.13 24.61 -26.87
CA THR A 464 7.80 25.96 -27.38
C THR A 464 7.00 25.84 -28.68
N PRO A 465 5.73 26.29 -28.71
CA PRO A 465 4.96 26.29 -29.92
C PRO A 465 5.61 27.23 -30.96
N THR A 466 5.78 26.74 -32.16
CA THR A 466 6.36 27.51 -33.30
C THR A 466 5.45 27.44 -34.51
N GLN A 467 5.51 28.47 -35.38
CA GLN A 467 4.83 28.47 -36.63
C GLN A 467 5.82 28.23 -37.77
N MET A 468 5.32 27.76 -38.91
CA MET A 468 6.12 27.62 -40.10
C MET A 468 6.45 29.00 -40.65
N PRO A 469 7.68 29.27 -41.15
CA PRO A 469 8.00 30.51 -41.82
C PRO A 469 7.09 30.74 -43.02
N ASN A 470 6.74 32.00 -43.31
CA ASN A 470 5.89 32.42 -44.43
C ASN A 470 4.58 31.61 -44.53
N SER A 471 3.96 31.30 -43.41
CA SER A 471 2.70 30.54 -43.35
C SER A 471 1.48 31.40 -43.72
N ASP A 472 1.62 32.72 -43.73
CA ASP A 472 0.70 33.73 -44.23
C ASP A 472 0.82 33.97 -45.75
N MET A 473 1.70 33.24 -46.41
CA MET A 473 1.92 33.28 -47.88
C MET A 473 2.19 34.67 -48.47
N GLU A 474 2.78 35.59 -47.71
CA GLU A 474 3.08 36.97 -48.16
C GLU A 474 4.44 37.12 -48.84
N ASP A 475 5.41 36.28 -48.53
CA ASP A 475 6.78 36.35 -49.03
C ASP A 475 6.95 35.59 -50.32
N TRP A 476 7.12 36.31 -51.41
CA TRP A 476 7.30 35.76 -52.75
C TRP A 476 8.32 36.55 -53.56
N TYR A 477 9.09 35.83 -54.36
CA TYR A 477 9.76 36.45 -55.52
C TYR A 477 9.52 35.63 -56.80
N TYR A 478 9.80 36.21 -57.91
CA TYR A 478 9.75 35.51 -59.21
C TYR A 478 10.95 35.88 -60.06
N SER A 479 11.41 34.93 -60.85
CA SER A 479 12.45 35.17 -61.83
C SER A 479 11.96 34.84 -63.25
N ASN A 480 12.35 35.63 -64.22
CA ASN A 480 12.00 35.38 -65.65
C ASN A 480 12.85 34.23 -66.19
N VAL A 481 12.20 33.16 -66.63
CA VAL A 481 12.88 31.98 -67.18
C VAL A 481 13.06 32.10 -68.68
N ALA A 482 12.05 32.54 -69.44
CA ALA A 482 12.08 32.87 -70.87
C ALA A 482 10.73 33.44 -71.31
N ARG A 483 10.71 34.26 -72.40
CA ARG A 483 9.51 34.71 -73.10
C ARG A 483 8.39 35.25 -72.20
N SER A 484 8.75 36.04 -71.22
CA SER A 484 7.81 36.61 -70.24
C SER A 484 7.11 35.59 -69.38
N ILE A 485 7.65 34.38 -69.20
CA ILE A 485 7.19 33.40 -68.25
C ILE A 485 8.09 33.45 -67.00
N ASN A 486 7.46 33.62 -65.86
CA ASN A 486 8.14 33.65 -64.57
C ASN A 486 7.99 32.33 -63.82
N THR A 487 9.04 31.97 -63.15
CA THR A 487 9.00 30.93 -62.09
C THR A 487 8.80 31.64 -60.79
N TYR A 488 7.92 31.14 -59.92
CA TYR A 488 7.54 31.71 -58.61
C TYR A 488 8.09 30.87 -57.46
N PHE A 489 8.56 31.57 -56.47
CA PHE A 489 9.18 30.96 -55.26
C PHE A 489 8.50 31.54 -54.03
N PRO A 490 8.01 30.67 -53.09
CA PRO A 490 7.29 31.11 -51.91
C PRO A 490 8.25 31.51 -50.75
N TRP A 491 9.21 32.40 -51.07
CA TRP A 491 10.14 33.04 -50.12
C TRP A 491 10.71 34.32 -50.76
N ASN A 492 11.24 35.20 -49.92
CA ASN A 492 11.88 36.44 -50.43
C ASN A 492 13.18 36.14 -51.18
N GLU A 493 13.50 36.94 -52.17
CA GLU A 493 14.73 36.81 -52.96
C GLU A 493 15.96 36.83 -52.03
N GLY A 494 16.82 35.84 -52.19
CA GLY A 494 17.99 35.66 -51.32
C GLY A 494 17.68 35.06 -49.94
N GLY A 495 16.42 34.77 -49.59
CA GLY A 495 16.01 34.14 -48.37
C GLY A 495 16.17 32.60 -48.35
N THR A 496 15.89 32.00 -47.21
CA THR A 496 15.92 30.54 -47.03
C THR A 496 14.57 29.93 -47.42
N SER A 497 14.58 28.89 -48.25
CA SER A 497 13.38 28.15 -48.62
C SER A 497 12.93 27.22 -47.52
N PHE A 498 11.83 27.52 -46.86
CA PHE A 498 11.10 26.56 -46.01
C PHE A 498 10.05 25.81 -46.82
N TRP A 499 9.20 26.58 -47.53
CA TRP A 499 8.27 26.11 -48.54
C TRP A 499 8.96 25.93 -49.89
N ASN A 500 8.47 25.03 -50.69
CA ASN A 500 8.92 24.83 -52.05
C ASN A 500 7.73 24.48 -52.98
N THR A 501 7.96 24.49 -54.26
CA THR A 501 6.95 24.16 -55.27
C THR A 501 7.55 23.27 -56.35
N ASN A 502 6.71 22.63 -57.15
CA ASN A 502 7.17 21.88 -58.33
C ASN A 502 7.36 22.76 -59.59
N ASN A 503 7.45 24.07 -59.42
CA ASN A 503 7.65 25.01 -60.52
C ASN A 503 8.94 24.77 -61.28
N SER A 504 10.02 24.35 -60.64
CA SER A 504 11.28 24.01 -61.31
C SER A 504 11.12 22.91 -62.37
N TYR A 505 10.10 22.08 -62.24
CA TYR A 505 9.71 21.11 -63.25
C TYR A 505 8.78 21.70 -64.29
N THR A 506 7.72 22.43 -63.93
CA THR A 506 6.68 22.89 -64.82
C THR A 506 7.12 24.06 -65.71
N THR A 507 8.09 24.86 -65.30
CA THR A 507 8.61 25.98 -66.06
C THR A 507 9.89 25.69 -66.84
N ARG A 508 10.39 24.49 -66.86
CA ARG A 508 11.71 24.11 -67.35
C ARG A 508 11.86 24.24 -68.85
N TYR A 509 10.83 23.96 -69.64
CA TYR A 509 10.89 23.96 -71.13
C TYR A 509 10.43 25.25 -71.75
N VAL A 510 10.42 26.35 -71.10
CA VAL A 510 10.02 27.62 -71.60
C VAL A 510 11.09 28.25 -72.54
N SER A 511 12.33 27.74 -72.48
CA SER A 511 13.45 28.33 -73.18
C SER A 511 13.62 27.84 -74.65
N LYS A 512 13.99 28.73 -75.44
CA LYS A 512 14.52 28.66 -76.82
C LYS A 512 13.99 27.53 -77.68
N VAL A 513 13.09 27.88 -78.42
CA VAL A 513 12.68 27.21 -79.64
C VAL A 513 13.78 27.33 -80.67
N GLY A 514 14.13 26.23 -81.32
CA GLY A 514 15.10 26.26 -82.44
C GLY A 514 14.60 27.07 -83.59
N LEU A 515 15.45 27.22 -84.55
CA LEU A 515 15.22 28.11 -85.74
C LEU A 515 13.88 27.84 -86.46
N PHE A 516 13.33 26.65 -86.34
CA PHE A 516 12.08 26.22 -87.00
C PHE A 516 10.81 26.49 -86.15
N ASP A 517 10.92 26.99 -84.93
CA ASP A 517 9.79 27.31 -84.06
C ASP A 517 9.37 28.78 -84.08
N ALA A 518 10.01 29.59 -84.96
CA ALA A 518 9.88 31.06 -84.98
C ALA A 518 8.58 31.59 -85.57
N GLY A 519 7.49 30.93 -85.44
CA GLY A 519 6.22 31.46 -85.98
C GLY A 519 4.96 30.79 -85.51
N SER A 520 5.07 29.73 -84.80
CA SER A 520 3.92 29.04 -84.21
C SER A 520 3.87 29.28 -82.69
N ASN A 521 2.67 29.51 -82.13
CA ASN A 521 2.48 29.68 -80.72
C ASN A 521 3.02 28.48 -79.99
N PRO A 522 4.20 28.57 -79.40
CA PRO A 522 4.69 27.45 -78.64
C PRO A 522 3.79 27.26 -77.38
N TYR A 523 3.51 26.03 -77.06
CA TYR A 523 2.89 25.72 -75.77
C TYR A 523 3.93 25.97 -74.73
N ASN A 524 3.74 26.97 -73.91
CA ASN A 524 4.62 27.29 -72.84
C ASN A 524 4.17 26.52 -71.60
N CYS A 525 5.11 25.97 -70.88
CA CYS A 525 4.85 25.41 -69.55
C CYS A 525 4.78 26.55 -68.55
N PHE A 526 3.71 26.64 -67.84
CA PHE A 526 3.47 27.69 -66.88
C PHE A 526 3.79 27.20 -65.45
N PRO A 527 4.04 28.13 -64.47
CA PRO A 527 4.16 27.79 -63.13
C PRO A 527 2.89 27.10 -62.67
N ALA A 528 3.03 25.92 -62.00
CA ALA A 528 1.94 25.22 -61.41
C ALA A 528 1.49 25.87 -60.07
N VAL A 529 2.36 26.67 -59.47
CA VAL A 529 2.12 27.42 -58.26
C VAL A 529 2.56 28.88 -58.44
N SER A 530 1.71 29.82 -58.06
CA SER A 530 2.02 31.25 -58.02
C SER A 530 1.24 31.91 -56.87
N TYR A 531 1.54 33.16 -56.57
CA TYR A 531 0.66 33.92 -55.69
C TYR A 531 -0.48 34.59 -56.47
N VAL A 532 -1.53 34.91 -55.74
CA VAL A 532 -2.62 35.80 -56.19
C VAL A 532 -2.71 36.98 -55.24
N VAL A 533 -3.11 38.17 -55.77
CA VAL A 533 -3.40 39.31 -54.90
C VAL A 533 -4.85 39.26 -54.45
N GLY A 534 -5.10 39.58 -53.18
CA GLY A 534 -6.37 39.46 -52.54
C GLY A 534 -6.45 38.17 -51.71
N GLY A 535 -5.57 38.07 -50.70
CA GLY A 535 -5.55 36.99 -49.73
C GLY A 535 -6.83 36.95 -48.86
N HIS A 536 -6.93 35.95 -48.00
CA HIS A 536 -7.95 35.90 -46.94
C HIS A 536 -7.65 36.95 -45.86
N SER A 537 -6.44 36.94 -45.36
CA SER A 537 -5.86 38.07 -44.65
C SER A 537 -4.60 38.56 -45.43
N GLY A 538 -4.03 39.69 -45.06
CA GLY A 538 -2.87 40.21 -45.80
C GLY A 538 -3.14 40.60 -47.26
N HIS A 539 -2.10 40.50 -48.07
CA HIS A 539 -2.13 40.96 -49.47
C HIS A 539 -2.16 39.82 -50.48
N ARG A 540 -1.51 38.68 -50.19
CA ARG A 540 -1.30 37.56 -51.09
C ARG A 540 -1.85 36.28 -50.57
N ALA A 541 -2.16 35.36 -51.48
CA ALA A 541 -2.43 33.96 -51.20
C ALA A 541 -1.72 33.08 -52.23
N VAL A 542 -1.51 31.82 -51.93
CA VAL A 542 -0.94 30.87 -52.89
C VAL A 542 -2.03 30.25 -53.75
N GLU A 543 -1.81 30.18 -55.06
CA GLU A 543 -2.66 29.49 -56.03
C GLU A 543 -1.92 28.30 -56.64
N LEU A 544 -2.50 27.10 -56.49
CA LEU A 544 -2.02 25.85 -57.06
C LEU A 544 -2.97 25.43 -58.19
N ARG A 545 -2.45 25.06 -59.34
CA ARG A 545 -3.29 24.69 -60.51
C ARG A 545 -2.78 23.42 -61.16
N ASN A 546 -3.70 22.63 -61.69
CA ASN A 546 -3.34 21.55 -62.59
C ASN A 546 -2.79 22.19 -63.89
N THR A 547 -1.62 21.75 -64.33
CA THR A 547 -0.97 22.27 -65.53
C THR A 547 -0.26 21.15 -66.31
N GLY A 548 0.49 21.51 -67.32
CA GLY A 548 1.32 20.59 -68.09
C GLY A 548 2.79 20.93 -68.01
N SER A 549 3.64 19.94 -68.14
CA SER A 549 5.07 20.10 -68.33
C SER A 549 5.49 19.45 -69.61
N GLY A 550 6.44 20.05 -70.30
CA GLY A 550 6.90 19.67 -71.67
C GLY A 550 6.45 20.63 -72.76
N ARG A 551 6.98 20.45 -73.91
CA ARG A 551 6.82 21.40 -75.02
C ARG A 551 5.70 20.92 -75.89
N GLY A 552 4.84 20.36 -75.92
CA GLY A 552 3.86 19.98 -76.96
C GLY A 552 4.35 20.09 -78.39
N ASN A 553 3.69 19.45 -79.27
CA ASN A 553 3.97 19.59 -80.69
C ASN A 553 3.39 20.90 -81.24
N THR A 554 4.25 21.88 -81.44
CA THR A 554 3.85 23.21 -81.92
C THR A 554 3.38 23.19 -83.35
N ILE A 555 3.78 22.21 -84.15
CA ILE A 555 3.39 22.07 -85.56
C ILE A 555 2.04 21.39 -85.71
N ALA A 556 1.77 20.41 -84.96
CA ALA A 556 0.59 19.56 -85.04
C ALA A 556 -0.43 19.77 -83.94
N ASN A 557 -0.24 20.69 -83.03
CA ASN A 557 -1.09 20.86 -81.82
C ASN A 557 -1.25 19.56 -81.00
N ASP A 558 -0.25 18.75 -80.99
CA ASP A 558 -0.33 17.46 -80.37
C ASP A 558 -0.12 17.55 -78.84
N VAL A 559 -1.21 17.47 -78.07
CA VAL A 559 -1.23 17.53 -76.64
C VAL A 559 -0.58 16.30 -75.99
N LYS A 560 -0.22 15.27 -76.74
CA LYS A 560 0.39 14.02 -76.23
C LYS A 560 1.79 14.24 -75.67
N ASN A 561 2.44 15.30 -76.03
CA ASN A 561 3.81 15.62 -75.63
C ASN A 561 3.88 16.42 -74.29
N TYR A 562 2.80 16.56 -73.56
CA TYR A 562 2.77 17.17 -72.23
C TYR A 562 2.54 16.16 -71.17
N ASN A 563 3.36 16.23 -70.12
CA ASN A 563 3.08 15.53 -68.85
C ASN A 563 2.08 16.36 -68.04
N LYS A 564 1.01 15.72 -67.58
CA LYS A 564 0.03 16.35 -66.72
C LYS A 564 0.59 16.45 -65.32
N VAL A 565 0.55 17.63 -64.71
CA VAL A 565 1.21 17.95 -63.43
C VAL A 565 0.26 18.69 -62.53
N ALA A 566 0.08 18.17 -61.28
CA ALA A 566 -0.59 18.90 -60.22
C ALA A 566 0.24 20.10 -59.75
N GLY A 567 -0.40 21.18 -59.36
CA GLY A 567 0.28 22.22 -58.59
C GLY A 567 0.51 21.74 -57.16
N GLU A 568 1.75 21.80 -56.70
CA GLU A 568 2.12 21.33 -55.37
C GLU A 568 2.96 22.37 -54.64
N LEU A 569 2.50 22.70 -53.43
CA LEU A 569 3.22 23.49 -52.42
C LEU A 569 3.58 22.57 -51.29
N PHE A 570 4.85 22.51 -50.86
CA PHE A 570 5.30 21.56 -49.83
C PHE A 570 6.51 22.09 -49.04
N THR A 571 6.72 21.52 -47.89
CA THR A 571 7.92 21.76 -47.07
C THR A 571 8.94 20.65 -47.34
N GLY A 572 9.91 20.92 -48.17
CA GLY A 572 10.90 19.94 -48.63
C GLY A 572 11.65 20.40 -49.86
N ASP A 573 12.43 19.53 -50.48
CA ASP A 573 13.15 19.78 -51.69
C ASP A 573 12.53 19.04 -52.87
N VAL A 574 12.73 19.57 -54.07
CA VAL A 574 12.29 18.94 -55.30
C VAL A 574 13.47 18.56 -56.17
N ASN A 575 13.51 17.32 -56.61
CA ASN A 575 14.51 16.79 -57.52
C ASN A 575 13.89 16.57 -58.89
N VAL A 576 14.45 17.20 -59.92
CA VAL A 576 13.95 17.07 -61.29
C VAL A 576 14.91 16.20 -62.10
N THR A 577 14.38 15.12 -62.66
CA THR A 577 15.10 14.20 -63.53
C THR A 577 14.66 14.40 -65.00
N MET A 578 15.65 14.56 -65.88
CA MET A 578 15.45 14.75 -67.29
C MET A 578 15.79 13.45 -68.01
N GLY A 579 14.78 12.67 -68.33
CA GLY A 579 14.93 11.46 -69.17
C GLY A 579 14.47 11.60 -70.60
N GLY A 580 13.79 12.72 -70.89
CA GLY A 580 13.26 13.07 -72.23
C GLY A 580 13.85 14.31 -72.80
N THR A 581 13.28 14.76 -73.91
CA THR A 581 13.56 16.05 -74.59
C THR A 581 12.35 16.96 -74.43
N ALA A 582 12.53 18.26 -74.71
CA ALA A 582 11.40 19.19 -74.75
C ALA A 582 10.27 18.74 -75.67
N ALA A 583 10.60 18.05 -76.77
CA ALA A 583 9.64 17.54 -77.72
C ALA A 583 9.00 16.22 -77.32
N VAL A 584 9.70 15.41 -76.49
CA VAL A 584 9.23 14.13 -76.01
C VAL A 584 9.59 14.02 -74.49
N PRO A 585 8.83 14.63 -73.57
CA PRO A 585 9.13 14.73 -72.19
C PRO A 585 8.72 13.49 -71.41
N SER A 586 8.40 12.39 -72.06
CA SER A 586 7.85 11.18 -71.40
C SER A 586 8.77 10.49 -70.33
N GLY A 587 10.09 10.81 -70.40
CA GLY A 587 11.05 10.33 -69.44
C GLY A 587 11.33 11.34 -68.29
N ASP A 588 10.73 12.52 -68.35
CA ASP A 588 10.93 13.56 -67.39
C ASP A 588 10.00 13.32 -66.20
N HIS A 589 10.53 13.45 -65.00
CA HIS A 589 9.76 13.38 -63.79
C HIS A 589 10.41 14.25 -62.70
N TYR A 590 9.68 14.47 -61.63
CA TYR A 590 10.19 15.06 -60.40
C TYR A 590 9.83 14.21 -59.21
N THR A 591 10.59 14.33 -58.17
CA THR A 591 10.32 13.74 -56.86
C THR A 591 10.41 14.81 -55.79
N ILE A 592 9.51 14.75 -54.83
CA ILE A 592 9.53 15.60 -53.64
C ILE A 592 10.24 14.85 -52.56
N ASP A 593 11.19 15.50 -51.90
CA ASP A 593 11.79 14.96 -50.69
C ASP A 593 10.77 15.08 -49.53
N THR A 594 10.24 13.97 -49.11
CA THR A 594 9.24 13.87 -48.04
C THR A 594 9.85 13.84 -46.64
N ASN A 595 11.18 13.93 -46.49
CA ASN A 595 11.84 14.10 -45.21
C ASN A 595 11.52 15.41 -44.50
N GLY A 596 10.92 16.36 -45.23
CA GLY A 596 10.41 17.61 -44.69
C GLY A 596 11.49 18.63 -44.31
N ARG A 597 11.14 19.51 -43.38
CA ARG A 597 12.03 20.56 -42.85
C ARG A 597 12.22 20.37 -41.34
N ALA A 598 13.37 20.76 -40.83
CA ALA A 598 13.65 20.73 -39.39
C ALA A 598 12.58 21.51 -38.61
N PHE A 599 12.00 20.86 -37.60
CA PHE A 599 10.89 21.41 -36.84
C PHE A 599 10.79 20.68 -35.48
N THR A 600 10.73 21.41 -34.38
CA THR A 600 10.94 20.82 -33.03
C THR A 600 9.70 20.79 -32.13
N SER A 601 8.58 21.34 -32.57
CA SER A 601 7.34 21.31 -31.77
C SER A 601 6.28 20.38 -32.38
N ARG A 602 5.35 19.89 -31.58
CA ARG A 602 4.30 18.97 -32.00
C ARG A 602 2.94 19.67 -32.02
N PRO A 603 2.53 20.27 -33.16
CA PRO A 603 1.18 20.77 -33.30
C PRO A 603 0.17 19.64 -33.26
N THR A 604 -1.03 19.92 -32.75
CA THR A 604 -2.15 18.97 -32.74
C THR A 604 -2.97 19.02 -34.03
N SER A 605 -2.89 20.15 -34.76
CA SER A 605 -3.54 20.30 -36.05
C SER A 605 -2.88 21.39 -36.88
N MET A 606 -3.17 21.40 -38.19
CA MET A 606 -2.89 22.48 -39.10
C MET A 606 -4.22 23.07 -39.58
N HIS A 607 -4.35 24.35 -39.43
CA HIS A 607 -5.48 25.17 -39.88
C HIS A 607 -5.09 26.01 -41.09
N PHE A 608 -5.98 26.21 -42.06
CA PHE A 608 -5.77 27.08 -43.22
C PHE A 608 -7.10 27.50 -43.83
N TRP A 609 -7.05 28.57 -44.62
CA TRP A 609 -8.18 29.03 -45.42
C TRP A 609 -7.98 28.64 -46.88
N TYR A 610 -9.07 28.24 -47.59
CA TYR A 610 -8.97 27.81 -48.95
C TYR A 610 -10.17 28.21 -49.80
N LYS A 611 -9.91 28.29 -51.13
CA LYS A 611 -10.93 28.28 -52.22
C LYS A 611 -10.58 27.14 -53.14
N TYR A 612 -11.58 26.57 -53.82
CA TYR A 612 -11.34 25.52 -54.79
C TYR A 612 -12.26 25.62 -55.96
N ALA A 613 -11.69 25.66 -57.16
CA ALA A 613 -12.39 25.60 -58.43
C ALA A 613 -12.05 24.27 -59.14
N PRO A 614 -12.79 23.19 -58.87
CA PRO A 614 -12.55 21.90 -59.50
C PRO A 614 -12.90 21.95 -61.00
N LEU A 615 -12.06 21.38 -61.84
CA LEU A 615 -12.42 21.03 -63.19
C LEU A 615 -13.05 19.64 -63.22
N LYS A 616 -14.32 19.52 -63.61
CA LYS A 616 -15.11 18.29 -63.51
C LYS A 616 -15.27 17.88 -61.99
N SER A 617 -15.06 16.61 -61.67
CA SER A 617 -15.16 16.09 -60.29
C SER A 617 -13.79 15.86 -59.70
N ASP A 618 -12.89 16.82 -59.78
CA ASP A 618 -11.56 16.73 -59.23
C ASP A 618 -11.54 16.98 -57.72
N THR A 619 -10.48 16.55 -57.08
CA THR A 619 -10.35 16.57 -55.61
C THR A 619 -8.96 17.09 -55.26
N TRP A 620 -8.89 18.11 -54.41
CA TRP A 620 -7.62 18.59 -53.84
C TRP A 620 -7.24 17.80 -52.60
N ARG A 621 -5.99 17.93 -52.18
CA ARG A 621 -5.50 17.38 -50.88
C ARG A 621 -4.61 18.35 -50.14
N ALA A 622 -4.65 18.20 -48.79
CA ALA A 622 -3.66 18.72 -47.86
C ALA A 622 -3.19 17.59 -46.96
N LYS A 623 -1.89 17.45 -46.74
CA LYS A 623 -1.34 16.45 -45.83
C LYS A 623 -0.35 17.11 -44.89
N LEU A 624 -0.41 16.72 -43.59
CA LEU A 624 0.52 17.09 -42.56
C LEU A 624 1.15 15.82 -42.00
N VAL A 625 2.48 15.80 -41.90
CA VAL A 625 3.27 14.70 -41.33
C VAL A 625 4.28 15.27 -40.34
N LEU A 626 4.33 14.72 -39.15
CA LEU A 626 5.39 14.97 -38.17
C LEU A 626 6.30 13.74 -38.09
N MET A 627 7.59 13.95 -38.04
CA MET A 627 8.59 12.87 -37.96
C MET A 627 9.60 13.14 -36.86
N ASP A 628 10.15 12.07 -36.33
CA ASP A 628 11.24 12.12 -35.35
C ASP A 628 12.62 12.32 -36.00
N ALA A 629 13.69 12.27 -35.21
CA ALA A 629 15.05 12.46 -35.70
C ALA A 629 15.55 11.35 -36.65
N ALA A 630 14.87 10.18 -36.66
CA ALA A 630 15.15 9.10 -37.60
C ALA A 630 14.26 9.15 -38.87
N HIS A 631 13.44 10.19 -39.03
CA HIS A 631 12.39 10.33 -40.02
C HIS A 631 11.28 9.29 -39.94
N GLU A 632 11.09 8.66 -38.74
CA GLU A 632 9.93 7.83 -38.52
C GLU A 632 8.70 8.71 -38.24
N VAL A 633 7.55 8.31 -38.81
CA VAL A 633 6.32 9.10 -38.70
C VAL A 633 5.77 9.03 -37.24
N ILE A 634 5.65 10.20 -36.60
CA ILE A 634 5.01 10.37 -35.32
C ILE A 634 3.49 10.44 -35.47
N ALA A 635 3.03 11.27 -36.34
CA ALA A 635 1.63 11.44 -36.66
C ALA A 635 1.47 11.98 -38.09
N GLU A 636 0.44 11.54 -38.78
CA GLU A 636 0.09 12.05 -40.09
C GLU A 636 -1.41 12.12 -40.31
N LYS A 637 -1.83 13.08 -41.14
CA LYS A 637 -3.23 13.17 -41.59
C LYS A 637 -3.29 13.77 -42.96
N GLU A 638 -4.17 13.23 -43.79
CA GLU A 638 -4.55 13.75 -45.06
C GLU A 638 -6.00 14.22 -45.05
N LEU A 639 -6.26 15.39 -45.62
CA LEU A 639 -7.57 15.97 -45.87
C LEU A 639 -7.76 16.13 -47.38
N THR A 640 -8.91 15.72 -47.90
CA THR A 640 -9.28 15.86 -49.29
C THR A 640 -10.70 16.41 -49.41
N ALA A 641 -10.96 17.26 -50.45
CA ALA A 641 -12.31 17.67 -50.76
C ALA A 641 -12.47 17.96 -52.26
N SER A 642 -13.68 17.83 -52.80
CA SER A 642 -14.02 17.97 -54.22
C SER A 642 -15.04 19.06 -54.50
N ASN A 643 -15.65 19.65 -53.48
CA ASN A 643 -16.67 20.67 -53.64
C ASN A 643 -16.06 21.99 -54.19
N SER A 644 -16.76 22.66 -55.10
CA SER A 644 -16.40 24.02 -55.52
C SER A 644 -16.62 24.99 -54.35
N VAL A 645 -15.64 25.83 -54.08
CA VAL A 645 -15.63 26.81 -53.00
C VAL A 645 -15.17 28.15 -53.56
N SER A 646 -16.09 29.10 -53.72
CA SER A 646 -15.82 30.43 -54.29
C SER A 646 -15.37 31.46 -53.27
N ASP A 647 -15.85 31.32 -52.04
CA ASP A 647 -15.50 32.18 -50.91
C ASP A 647 -14.52 31.47 -49.99
N TRP A 648 -13.75 32.24 -49.23
CA TRP A 648 -12.81 31.65 -48.28
C TRP A 648 -13.51 30.74 -47.31
N GLN A 649 -13.06 29.51 -47.20
CA GLN A 649 -13.53 28.50 -46.27
C GLN A 649 -12.37 27.99 -45.42
N GLU A 650 -12.64 27.78 -44.13
CA GLU A 650 -11.71 27.21 -43.16
C GLU A 650 -11.59 25.70 -43.32
N ALA A 651 -10.40 25.17 -43.14
CA ALA A 651 -10.13 23.73 -43.09
C ALA A 651 -9.11 23.38 -42.01
N ASN A 652 -9.28 22.19 -41.42
CA ASN A 652 -8.41 21.68 -40.38
C ASN A 652 -7.92 20.28 -40.70
N VAL A 653 -6.62 20.06 -40.55
CA VAL A 653 -5.96 18.75 -40.60
C VAL A 653 -5.60 18.35 -39.18
N ASN A 654 -6.47 17.60 -38.52
CA ASN A 654 -6.28 17.18 -37.13
C ASN A 654 -5.41 15.94 -37.09
N LEU A 655 -4.30 15.98 -36.36
CA LEU A 655 -3.40 14.84 -36.18
C LEU A 655 -3.92 13.88 -35.13
N ASP A 656 -3.84 12.58 -35.41
CA ASP A 656 -4.14 11.51 -34.50
C ASP A 656 -2.80 10.90 -34.00
N PHE A 657 -2.51 11.07 -32.72
CA PHE A 657 -1.33 10.50 -32.09
C PHE A 657 -1.69 9.12 -31.51
N THR A 658 -1.05 8.07 -32.00
CA THR A 658 -1.20 6.71 -31.47
C THR A 658 -0.33 6.53 -30.24
N ASP A 659 -0.66 5.54 -29.37
CA ASP A 659 0.05 5.31 -28.11
C ASP A 659 1.58 5.17 -28.27
N GLY A 660 2.03 4.51 -29.35
CA GLY A 660 3.46 4.33 -29.62
C GLY A 660 4.19 5.58 -30.10
N THR A 661 3.48 6.56 -30.69
CA THR A 661 4.05 7.79 -31.27
C THR A 661 3.86 9.02 -30.38
N LEU A 662 2.98 8.93 -29.39
CA LEU A 662 2.67 10.01 -28.46
C LEU A 662 3.91 10.58 -27.77
N TYR A 663 4.86 9.72 -27.45
CA TYR A 663 6.08 10.06 -26.72
C TYR A 663 7.27 10.45 -27.60
N SER A 664 7.15 10.36 -28.94
CA SER A 664 8.24 10.75 -29.83
C SER A 664 8.35 12.26 -29.94
N LYS A 665 9.57 12.80 -29.86
CA LYS A 665 9.86 14.22 -30.12
C LYS A 665 9.87 14.49 -31.60
N CYS A 666 9.26 15.61 -32.02
CA CYS A 666 9.29 16.06 -33.39
C CYS A 666 10.66 16.64 -33.75
N ALA A 667 11.19 16.24 -34.90
CA ALA A 667 12.42 16.77 -35.48
C ALA A 667 12.19 17.33 -36.88
N TYR A 668 11.15 16.86 -37.57
CA TYR A 668 10.85 17.29 -38.95
C TYR A 668 9.34 17.40 -39.15
N ILE A 669 8.94 18.37 -40.01
CA ILE A 669 7.58 18.58 -40.47
C ILE A 669 7.53 18.49 -41.99
N TYR A 670 6.62 17.70 -42.52
CA TYR A 670 6.30 17.67 -43.95
C TYR A 670 4.84 18.07 -44.17
N VAL A 671 4.65 19.12 -44.92
CA VAL A 671 3.33 19.59 -45.34
C VAL A 671 3.28 19.58 -46.87
N VAL A 672 2.20 19.11 -47.43
CA VAL A 672 1.96 19.23 -48.87
C VAL A 672 0.51 19.56 -49.14
N PHE A 673 0.32 20.56 -49.99
CA PHE A 673 -0.94 20.89 -50.64
C PHE A 673 -0.84 20.53 -52.14
N SER A 674 -1.86 19.93 -52.69
CA SER A 674 -1.91 19.57 -54.12
C SER A 674 -3.25 19.94 -54.71
N SER A 675 -3.23 20.56 -55.89
CA SER A 675 -4.43 20.96 -56.63
C SER A 675 -5.31 19.77 -57.06
N THR A 676 -4.78 18.54 -57.01
CA THR A 676 -5.50 17.32 -57.35
C THR A 676 -4.88 16.09 -56.69
N VAL A 677 -5.71 15.10 -56.33
CA VAL A 677 -5.29 13.74 -55.97
C VAL A 677 -5.09 12.85 -57.21
N ASN A 678 -5.59 13.27 -58.38
CA ASN A 678 -5.49 12.54 -59.62
C ASN A 678 -4.17 12.87 -60.32
N ALA A 679 -3.32 11.89 -60.49
CA ALA A 679 -2.03 12.06 -61.12
C ALA A 679 -2.03 11.56 -62.60
N GLY A 680 -1.12 12.10 -63.40
CA GLY A 680 -0.85 11.63 -64.76
C GLY A 680 -2.06 11.70 -65.72
N ALA A 681 -2.34 10.62 -66.43
CA ALA A 681 -3.38 10.55 -67.40
C ALA A 681 -4.80 10.90 -66.94
N ASN A 682 -5.11 10.65 -65.75
CA ASN A 682 -6.45 10.85 -65.14
C ASN A 682 -6.67 12.30 -64.66
N MET A 683 -5.65 13.13 -64.62
CA MET A 683 -5.77 14.50 -64.13
C MET A 683 -6.65 15.33 -65.08
N PRO A 684 -7.71 16.00 -64.61
CA PRO A 684 -8.53 16.84 -65.41
C PRO A 684 -7.79 18.14 -65.83
N TRP A 685 -7.84 18.48 -67.11
CA TRP A 685 -7.33 19.73 -67.61
C TRP A 685 -8.03 20.11 -68.87
N GLU A 686 -7.90 21.36 -69.24
CA GLU A 686 -8.37 21.88 -70.52
C GLU A 686 -7.35 22.85 -71.14
N THR A 687 -7.46 23.11 -72.45
CA THR A 687 -6.59 24.07 -73.13
C THR A 687 -7.18 25.48 -73.03
N LYS A 688 -6.37 26.43 -72.57
CA LYS A 688 -6.69 27.88 -72.59
C LYS A 688 -5.77 28.63 -73.50
N ASN A 689 -6.30 29.65 -74.23
CA ASN A 689 -5.53 30.50 -75.10
C ASN A 689 -5.01 31.79 -74.43
N SER A 690 -5.41 32.00 -73.20
CA SER A 690 -4.92 33.09 -72.36
C SER A 690 -4.64 32.56 -70.95
N TYR A 691 -3.69 33.16 -70.29
CA TYR A 691 -3.27 32.80 -68.95
C TYR A 691 -2.90 34.08 -68.23
N GLN A 692 -3.32 34.19 -66.97
CA GLN A 692 -3.09 35.34 -66.10
C GLN A 692 -2.18 34.97 -64.96
N LEU A 693 -1.22 35.82 -64.68
CA LEU A 693 -0.30 35.72 -63.57
C LEU A 693 -0.15 37.07 -62.88
N TRP A 694 0.00 37.12 -61.64
CA TRP A 694 0.35 38.31 -60.89
C TRP A 694 1.86 38.57 -60.98
N GLU A 695 2.26 39.73 -61.32
CA GLU A 695 3.64 40.25 -61.37
C GLU A 695 3.68 41.50 -60.45
N GLY A 696 4.12 41.39 -59.22
CA GLY A 696 3.82 42.40 -58.20
C GLY A 696 2.31 42.50 -57.96
N ASP A 697 1.78 43.70 -57.95
CA ASP A 697 0.34 43.96 -57.78
C ASP A 697 -0.41 44.09 -59.09
N LYS A 698 0.21 43.63 -60.14
CA LYS A 698 -0.34 43.79 -61.51
C LYS A 698 -0.70 42.44 -62.12
N LEU A 699 -1.97 42.26 -62.47
CA LEU A 699 -2.41 41.07 -63.16
C LEU A 699 -2.02 41.20 -64.65
N VAL A 700 -1.17 40.31 -65.08
CA VAL A 700 -0.64 40.33 -66.49
C VAL A 700 -1.27 39.20 -67.28
N ASN A 701 -1.86 39.54 -68.44
CA ASN A 701 -2.38 38.58 -69.37
C ASN A 701 -1.26 38.07 -70.31
N LYS A 702 -1.17 36.76 -70.43
CA LYS A 702 -0.26 36.07 -71.38
C LYS A 702 -1.07 35.54 -72.55
N ASN A 703 -1.58 36.47 -73.38
CA ASN A 703 -2.57 36.19 -74.45
C ASN A 703 -2.04 35.36 -75.59
N ASP A 704 -0.74 35.29 -75.82
CA ASP A 704 -0.11 34.64 -76.96
C ASP A 704 0.29 33.19 -76.74
N THR A 705 -0.22 32.58 -75.64
CA THR A 705 0.26 31.32 -75.27
C THR A 705 -0.88 30.35 -74.93
N ARG A 706 -0.83 29.17 -75.55
CA ARG A 706 -1.67 28.04 -75.06
C ARG A 706 -1.11 27.43 -73.82
N SER A 707 -1.98 27.16 -72.85
CA SER A 707 -1.64 26.49 -71.65
C SER A 707 -2.68 25.42 -71.28
N PHE A 708 -2.28 24.45 -70.52
CA PHE A 708 -3.16 23.43 -69.93
C PHE A 708 -3.40 23.80 -68.49
N ILE A 709 -4.64 24.06 -68.19
CA ILE A 709 -5.07 24.42 -66.83
C ILE A 709 -6.24 23.53 -66.46
N GLY A 710 -6.19 22.98 -65.27
CA GLY A 710 -7.28 22.19 -64.65
C GLY A 710 -7.81 22.87 -63.43
N SER A 711 -7.98 22.09 -62.40
CA SER A 711 -8.46 22.54 -61.08
C SER A 711 -7.52 23.55 -60.46
N ILE A 712 -8.09 24.46 -59.69
CA ILE A 712 -7.36 25.54 -59.01
C ILE A 712 -7.69 25.49 -57.51
N LEU A 713 -6.67 25.34 -56.69
CA LEU A 713 -6.74 25.43 -55.23
C LEU A 713 -6.01 26.71 -54.81
N THR A 714 -6.69 27.57 -54.06
CA THR A 714 -6.10 28.77 -53.47
C THR A 714 -6.05 28.57 -51.96
N ILE A 715 -4.92 28.86 -51.33
CA ILE A 715 -4.69 28.64 -49.88
C ILE A 715 -4.10 29.89 -49.29
N ASP A 716 -4.49 30.17 -48.03
CA ASP A 716 -3.97 31.27 -47.25
C ASP A 716 -4.01 30.99 -45.74
N ASP A 717 -3.30 31.80 -44.94
CA ASP A 717 -3.30 31.79 -43.49
C ASP A 717 -3.11 30.38 -42.88
N ILE A 718 -2.05 29.72 -43.31
CA ILE A 718 -1.69 28.41 -42.76
C ILE A 718 -1.15 28.60 -41.33
N SER A 719 -1.73 27.93 -40.36
CA SER A 719 -1.28 28.00 -38.98
C SER A 719 -1.25 26.64 -38.32
N LEU A 720 -0.30 26.44 -37.42
CA LEU A 720 -0.19 25.25 -36.58
C LEU A 720 -0.85 25.53 -35.26
N VAL A 721 -1.71 24.61 -34.83
CA VAL A 721 -2.47 24.69 -33.55
C VAL A 721 -1.87 23.75 -32.55
N TYR A 722 -1.76 24.21 -31.28
CA TYR A 722 -1.13 23.51 -30.18
C TYR A 722 -2.12 23.43 -29.00
N ASP A 723 -2.84 22.31 -28.89
CA ASP A 723 -3.86 22.12 -27.86
C ASP A 723 -3.40 21.23 -26.69
N LYS A 724 -2.21 20.65 -26.83
CA LYS A 724 -1.56 19.88 -25.78
C LYS A 724 -0.32 20.56 -25.23
#